data_47aefd4afcd58a42d3fcb56a4a077c7d
#
_entry.id   47aefd4afcd58a42d3fcb56a4a077c7d
#
_cell.length_a   1.000
_cell.length_b   1.000
_cell.length_c   1.000
_cell.angle_alpha   90.00
_cell.angle_beta   90.00
_cell.angle_gamma   90.00
#
_symmetry.space_group_name_H-M   'P 1'
#
loop_
_entity.id
_entity.type
_entity.pdbx_description
1 polymer ?
#
loop_
_entity_poly.entity_id
_entity_poly.type
_entity_poly.pdbx_seq_one_letter_code
_entity_poly.pdbx_strand_id
1 'polypeptide(L)'
;YQDVNGYVIGMDGVESDVDPILKDVSQMYSEGKIGVYIPQGSWDSYGTALQQELISSSQQLLLKEIEIIAIKNEFQAKVKKRVDKNQKEYILREQMKLIREELGEDNTESDADAYLEQLKKLKADKEVKEKIKKEILRFKNISGSSSESAVSRGYIETMLELPWNKASHDNKDLKNAERILNEDHYGLEKVKERMLEFLAVRNLTKKGESPIVCLVGPPGTGKTIIARSVARALDKKYVRISLGGVRDEAEIRGHRKTYVGAMPGRIVNGLRSAGVKNPLMLLDEIDKMSSDYKGDTASAMLEVLDAEQNCKFRDHYIEVPIDLSEVLFIATANSVQDIPRPLLDRMELIEVSSYTENEKAHIAKEHLIAKQIEKNGLKESELTFQNGAIEQLIRSYTREAGVRNLERKIGEICRKAAREIYEGKKKKVTISTKNLEHYLGKEKYTFDKKNEKDEVGIVRGLAWTSVGGDTLEIEVNVMPGKGEFKLTGQLGDVMKESAQAGISYIRSVSEQYQIPDDFFTRHDIHIHIPEGAVPKDGPSAGVTMATAMLSAITGKKVRADVAMTGEITLRGRVLPIGGLKEKTLAAKNAGIRTVCVPGKNEKDIEELSAEIKKDLEIVYADTIEDILKVAFVKE
;
A
#
# COMPACT_ATOMS: atom_id res chain seq x y z
N TYR A 1 53.21 -34.90 -36.70
CA TYR A 1 53.46 -34.66 -38.13
C TYR A 1 54.68 -33.80 -38.25
N GLN A 2 55.57 -34.19 -39.14
CA GLN A 2 56.81 -33.43 -39.46
C GLN A 2 56.51 -32.57 -40.70
N ASP A 3 56.70 -31.27 -40.59
CA ASP A 3 56.67 -30.42 -41.78
C ASP A 3 57.90 -30.54 -42.65
N VAL A 4 57.93 -29.90 -43.81
CA VAL A 4 59.04 -29.93 -44.77
C VAL A 4 60.32 -29.38 -44.15
N ASN A 5 60.27 -28.69 -43.01
CA ASN A 5 61.45 -28.16 -42.30
C ASN A 5 61.82 -28.98 -41.07
N GLY A 6 61.19 -30.13 -40.86
CA GLY A 6 61.53 -31.03 -39.77
C GLY A 6 60.79 -30.74 -38.44
N TYR A 7 59.81 -29.93 -38.45
CA TYR A 7 58.99 -29.70 -37.26
C TYR A 7 57.91 -30.78 -37.12
N VAL A 8 57.84 -31.36 -35.95
CA VAL A 8 56.82 -32.34 -35.60
C VAL A 8 55.67 -31.58 -34.97
N ILE A 9 54.55 -31.52 -35.64
CA ILE A 9 53.28 -31.00 -35.02
C ILE A 9 52.66 -32.18 -34.29
N GLY A 10 52.99 -32.31 -33.01
CA GLY A 10 52.37 -33.30 -32.14
C GLY A 10 50.92 -32.88 -31.81
N MET A 11 50.00 -33.87 -31.87
CA MET A 11 48.60 -33.63 -31.45
C MET A 11 48.41 -33.76 -29.93
N ASP A 12 49.46 -33.68 -29.14
CA ASP A 12 49.39 -33.81 -27.69
C ASP A 12 49.49 -32.45 -27.02
N GLY A 13 48.33 -31.80 -26.85
CA GLY A 13 47.97 -31.16 -25.62
C GLY A 13 48.66 -29.88 -25.20
N VAL A 14 48.89 -28.89 -26.10
CA VAL A 14 49.13 -27.52 -25.64
C VAL A 14 48.29 -26.56 -26.49
N GLU A 15 47.10 -26.33 -26.06
CA GLU A 15 46.10 -25.46 -26.72
C GLU A 15 46.51 -23.98 -26.77
N SER A 16 47.54 -23.53 -26.05
CA SER A 16 47.88 -22.10 -25.95
C SER A 16 48.85 -21.60 -27.04
N ASP A 17 49.61 -22.49 -27.69
CA ASP A 17 50.64 -22.06 -28.65
C ASP A 17 50.34 -22.41 -30.12
N VAL A 18 49.20 -23.00 -30.39
CA VAL A 18 48.83 -23.49 -31.74
C VAL A 18 48.31 -22.35 -32.64
N ASP A 19 47.63 -21.36 -32.08
CA ASP A 19 47.05 -20.26 -32.84
C ASP A 19 48.05 -19.37 -33.60
N PRO A 20 49.23 -19.00 -33.04
CA PRO A 20 50.25 -18.27 -33.78
C PRO A 20 50.87 -19.10 -34.89
N ILE A 21 51.15 -20.39 -34.62
CA ILE A 21 51.80 -21.33 -35.58
C ILE A 21 50.88 -21.60 -36.77
N LEU A 22 49.55 -21.81 -36.53
CA LEU A 22 48.58 -22.01 -37.61
C LEU A 22 48.42 -20.76 -38.47
N LYS A 23 48.55 -19.58 -37.90
CA LYS A 23 48.48 -18.31 -38.61
C LYS A 23 49.69 -18.12 -39.52
N ASP A 24 50.90 -18.45 -39.04
CA ASP A 24 52.13 -18.38 -39.80
C ASP A 24 52.17 -19.44 -40.93
N VAL A 25 51.69 -20.65 -40.65
CA VAL A 25 51.62 -21.73 -41.68
C VAL A 25 50.59 -21.36 -42.75
N SER A 26 49.45 -20.79 -42.39
CA SER A 26 48.41 -20.30 -43.32
C SER A 26 48.94 -19.17 -44.20
N GLN A 27 49.69 -18.25 -43.62
CA GLN A 27 50.34 -17.17 -44.37
C GLN A 27 51.43 -17.70 -45.34
N MET A 28 52.29 -18.60 -44.90
CA MET A 28 53.31 -19.24 -45.75
C MET A 28 52.71 -20.03 -46.91
N TYR A 29 51.60 -20.71 -46.71
CA TYR A 29 50.86 -21.42 -47.75
C TYR A 29 50.22 -20.43 -48.77
N SER A 30 49.60 -19.35 -48.27
CA SER A 30 49.04 -18.32 -49.15
C SER A 30 50.10 -17.56 -49.98
N GLU A 31 51.34 -17.49 -49.49
CA GLU A 31 52.49 -16.88 -50.14
C GLU A 31 53.24 -17.86 -51.09
N GLY A 32 52.78 -19.12 -51.20
CA GLY A 32 53.42 -20.15 -52.03
C GLY A 32 54.79 -20.62 -51.51
N LYS A 33 55.10 -20.31 -50.25
CA LYS A 33 56.42 -20.67 -49.64
C LYS A 33 56.48 -22.09 -49.12
N ILE A 34 55.34 -22.72 -48.89
CA ILE A 34 55.26 -24.15 -48.51
C ILE A 34 54.29 -24.87 -49.42
N GLY A 35 54.57 -26.07 -49.75
CA GLY A 35 53.71 -26.98 -50.51
C GLY A 35 53.45 -28.25 -49.73
N VAL A 36 52.38 -28.90 -49.98
CA VAL A 36 52.07 -30.20 -49.40
C VAL A 36 52.86 -31.23 -50.23
N TYR A 37 53.92 -31.77 -49.68
CA TYR A 37 54.69 -32.88 -50.32
C TYR A 37 54.08 -34.21 -49.91
N ILE A 38 53.64 -34.96 -50.91
CA ILE A 38 53.18 -36.34 -50.75
C ILE A 38 54.26 -37.27 -51.36
N PRO A 39 54.99 -38.02 -50.54
CA PRO A 39 55.99 -38.90 -51.07
C PRO A 39 55.38 -39.97 -51.97
N GLN A 40 55.99 -40.15 -53.19
CA GLN A 40 55.61 -41.23 -54.08
C GLN A 40 56.30 -42.53 -53.59
N GLY A 41 55.54 -43.41 -52.97
CA GLY A 41 55.92 -44.73 -52.52
C GLY A 41 54.73 -45.66 -52.44
N SER A 42 54.95 -46.94 -52.49
CA SER A 42 53.87 -47.94 -52.40
C SER A 42 53.20 -47.89 -51.04
N TRP A 43 52.06 -47.30 -51.03
CA TRP A 43 51.15 -47.24 -49.84
C TRP A 43 50.30 -48.51 -49.83
N ASP A 44 50.39 -49.27 -48.78
CA ASP A 44 49.42 -50.30 -48.46
C ASP A 44 48.05 -49.69 -48.14
N SER A 45 47.02 -50.50 -47.96
CA SER A 45 45.67 -50.07 -47.77
C SER A 45 45.47 -49.09 -46.60
N TYR A 46 46.40 -48.99 -45.67
CA TYR A 46 46.38 -48.07 -44.54
C TYR A 46 46.75 -46.63 -44.95
N GLY A 47 47.73 -46.47 -45.85
CA GLY A 47 48.15 -45.17 -46.34
C GLY A 47 47.09 -44.47 -47.18
N THR A 48 46.25 -45.22 -47.92
CA THR A 48 45.15 -44.66 -48.72
C THR A 48 44.00 -44.16 -47.85
N ALA A 49 43.71 -44.84 -46.74
CA ALA A 49 42.71 -44.40 -45.79
C ALA A 49 43.11 -43.10 -45.07
N LEU A 50 44.39 -43.03 -44.65
CA LEU A 50 44.93 -41.83 -44.00
C LEU A 50 44.95 -40.60 -44.94
N GLN A 51 45.21 -40.84 -46.22
CA GLN A 51 45.25 -39.81 -47.25
C GLN A 51 43.85 -39.27 -47.55
N GLN A 52 42.80 -40.13 -47.55
CA GLN A 52 41.41 -39.73 -47.70
C GLN A 52 40.92 -38.95 -46.48
N GLU A 53 41.32 -39.33 -45.29
CA GLU A 53 40.96 -38.64 -44.04
C GLU A 53 41.62 -37.27 -43.94
N LEU A 54 42.84 -37.10 -44.34
CA LEU A 54 43.57 -35.83 -44.46
C LEU A 54 42.91 -34.88 -45.48
N ILE A 55 42.56 -35.42 -46.67
CA ILE A 55 41.83 -34.62 -47.68
C ILE A 55 40.46 -34.19 -47.19
N SER A 56 39.71 -35.06 -46.53
CA SER A 56 38.42 -34.76 -45.95
C SER A 56 38.50 -33.70 -44.86
N SER A 57 39.48 -33.81 -43.96
CA SER A 57 39.72 -32.84 -42.89
C SER A 57 40.14 -31.47 -43.43
N SER A 58 40.99 -31.47 -44.47
CA SER A 58 41.41 -30.22 -45.15
C SER A 58 40.25 -29.54 -45.87
N GLN A 59 39.34 -30.33 -46.48
CA GLN A 59 38.12 -29.80 -47.11
C GLN A 59 37.16 -29.21 -46.07
N GLN A 60 37.02 -29.86 -44.91
CA GLN A 60 36.18 -29.32 -43.80
C GLN A 60 36.77 -28.03 -43.23
N LEU A 61 38.08 -27.91 -43.10
CA LEU A 61 38.75 -26.69 -42.67
C LEU A 61 38.56 -25.54 -43.67
N LEU A 62 38.71 -25.83 -44.97
CA LEU A 62 38.45 -24.84 -46.02
C LEU A 62 37.01 -24.37 -46.06
N LEU A 63 36.03 -25.26 -45.86
CA LEU A 63 34.63 -24.89 -45.78
C LEU A 63 34.34 -23.98 -44.59
N LYS A 64 34.92 -24.25 -43.42
CA LYS A 64 34.79 -23.38 -42.23
C LYS A 64 35.44 -22.01 -42.47
N GLU A 65 36.61 -21.95 -43.12
CA GLU A 65 37.26 -20.70 -43.49
C GLU A 65 36.38 -19.87 -44.44
N ILE A 66 35.78 -20.51 -45.43
CA ILE A 66 34.82 -19.83 -46.35
C ILE A 66 33.63 -19.28 -45.60
N GLU A 67 33.07 -20.06 -44.66
CA GLU A 67 31.96 -19.58 -43.80
C GLU A 67 32.36 -18.39 -42.92
N ILE A 68 33.56 -18.44 -42.31
CA ILE A 68 34.07 -17.33 -41.49
C ILE A 68 34.26 -16.07 -42.34
N ILE A 69 34.81 -16.21 -43.55
CA ILE A 69 34.98 -15.08 -44.49
C ILE A 69 33.62 -14.54 -44.95
N ALA A 70 32.64 -15.40 -45.20
CA ALA A 70 31.30 -14.99 -45.56
C ALA A 70 30.63 -14.20 -44.41
N ILE A 71 30.71 -14.69 -43.17
CA ILE A 71 30.20 -14.01 -41.98
C ILE A 71 30.93 -12.67 -41.77
N LYS A 72 32.26 -12.63 -41.93
CA LYS A 72 33.05 -11.40 -41.80
C LYS A 72 32.61 -10.35 -42.84
N ASN A 73 32.43 -10.76 -44.09
CA ASN A 73 31.98 -9.87 -45.17
C ASN A 73 30.55 -9.37 -44.94
N GLU A 74 29.64 -10.24 -44.47
CA GLU A 74 28.28 -9.86 -44.10
C GLU A 74 28.26 -8.86 -42.93
N PHE A 75 29.12 -9.12 -41.93
CA PHE A 75 29.27 -8.22 -40.79
C PHE A 75 29.83 -6.85 -41.22
N GLN A 76 30.85 -6.82 -42.06
CA GLN A 76 31.41 -5.58 -42.60
C GLN A 76 30.38 -4.81 -43.45
N ALA A 77 29.60 -5.52 -44.27
CA ALA A 77 28.50 -4.89 -45.03
C ALA A 77 27.40 -4.31 -44.12
N LYS A 78 27.05 -5.01 -43.04
CA LYS A 78 26.11 -4.52 -42.03
C LYS A 78 26.67 -3.32 -41.28
N VAL A 79 27.94 -3.34 -40.88
CA VAL A 79 28.60 -2.20 -40.22
C VAL A 79 28.65 -1.00 -41.16
N LYS A 80 29.09 -1.19 -42.43
CA LYS A 80 29.12 -0.12 -43.42
C LYS A 80 27.75 0.49 -43.67
N LYS A 81 26.69 -0.34 -43.85
CA LYS A 81 25.31 0.15 -43.98
C LYS A 81 24.87 0.95 -42.76
N ARG A 82 25.28 0.55 -41.54
CA ARG A 82 24.92 1.25 -40.29
C ARG A 82 25.68 2.56 -40.15
N VAL A 83 26.96 2.60 -40.55
CA VAL A 83 27.76 3.83 -40.56
C VAL A 83 27.22 4.81 -41.59
N ASP A 84 26.94 4.36 -42.85
CA ASP A 84 26.36 5.20 -43.90
C ASP A 84 24.98 5.76 -43.49
N LYS A 85 24.18 4.90 -42.82
CA LYS A 85 22.87 5.35 -42.29
C LYS A 85 23.04 6.43 -41.23
N ASN A 86 23.94 6.24 -40.26
CA ASN A 86 24.20 7.21 -39.21
C ASN A 86 24.78 8.52 -39.78
N GLN A 87 25.65 8.44 -40.75
CA GLN A 87 26.22 9.61 -41.41
C GLN A 87 25.21 10.35 -42.21
N LYS A 88 24.30 9.66 -42.91
CA LYS A 88 23.17 10.28 -43.63
C LYS A 88 22.17 10.91 -42.64
N GLU A 89 21.91 10.25 -41.52
CA GLU A 89 21.05 10.77 -40.45
C GLU A 89 21.67 12.03 -39.81
N TYR A 90 22.98 12.02 -39.59
CA TYR A 90 23.71 13.20 -39.10
C TYR A 90 23.60 14.39 -40.08
N ILE A 91 23.87 14.15 -41.38
CA ILE A 91 23.76 15.21 -42.40
C ILE A 91 22.33 15.75 -42.50
N LEU A 92 21.32 14.86 -42.46
CA LEU A 92 19.92 15.28 -42.49
C LEU A 92 19.55 16.09 -41.24
N ARG A 93 20.09 15.73 -40.06
CA ARG A 93 19.89 16.50 -38.84
C ARG A 93 20.54 17.88 -38.91
N GLU A 94 21.75 17.99 -39.48
CA GLU A 94 22.41 19.27 -39.70
C GLU A 94 21.69 20.13 -40.75
N GLN A 95 21.18 19.51 -41.81
CA GLN A 95 20.35 20.22 -42.78
C GLN A 95 19.02 20.72 -42.17
N MET A 96 18.35 19.85 -41.37
CA MET A 96 17.17 20.27 -40.62
C MET A 96 17.48 21.40 -39.65
N LYS A 97 18.65 21.39 -39.02
CA LYS A 97 19.07 22.46 -38.12
C LYS A 97 19.23 23.78 -38.86
N LEU A 98 19.95 23.79 -39.97
CA LEU A 98 20.11 24.95 -40.82
C LEU A 98 18.76 25.48 -41.37
N ILE A 99 17.88 24.58 -41.80
CA ILE A 99 16.54 24.95 -42.26
C ILE A 99 15.71 25.56 -41.13
N ARG A 100 15.80 25.00 -39.89
CA ARG A 100 15.13 25.56 -38.71
C ARG A 100 15.70 26.91 -38.30
N GLU A 101 17.04 27.07 -38.38
CA GLU A 101 17.71 28.35 -38.13
C GLU A 101 17.25 29.42 -39.16
N GLU A 102 17.13 29.09 -40.46
CA GLU A 102 16.61 29.99 -41.48
C GLU A 102 15.12 30.28 -41.36
N LEU A 103 14.32 29.30 -40.87
CA LEU A 103 12.89 29.48 -40.60
C LEU A 103 12.61 30.16 -39.26
N GLY A 104 13.64 30.40 -38.45
CA GLY A 104 13.48 31.01 -37.12
C GLY A 104 12.81 30.09 -36.09
N GLU A 105 12.76 28.76 -36.35
CA GLU A 105 12.09 27.79 -35.47
C GLU A 105 12.97 27.34 -34.29
N ASP A 106 14.27 27.62 -34.27
CA ASP A 106 15.20 27.28 -33.16
C ASP A 106 15.50 28.52 -32.31
N ASN A 107 14.46 29.06 -31.69
CA ASN A 107 14.53 30.33 -30.97
C ASN A 107 14.76 30.14 -29.48
N THR A 108 15.91 29.58 -29.07
CA THR A 108 16.35 29.67 -27.66
C THR A 108 16.43 31.13 -27.19
N GLU A 109 16.72 32.08 -28.07
CA GLU A 109 16.66 33.52 -27.78
C GLU A 109 15.24 34.01 -27.53
N SER A 110 14.29 33.66 -28.39
CA SER A 110 12.88 34.02 -28.23
C SER A 110 12.25 33.38 -26.99
N ASP A 111 12.57 32.12 -26.74
CA ASP A 111 12.12 31.41 -25.54
C ASP A 111 12.71 32.05 -24.28
N ALA A 112 14.02 32.37 -24.30
CA ALA A 112 14.69 33.06 -23.17
C ALA A 112 14.06 34.44 -22.91
N ASP A 113 13.75 35.20 -23.94
CA ASP A 113 13.11 36.50 -23.80
C ASP A 113 11.68 36.36 -23.27
N ALA A 114 10.93 35.36 -23.73
CA ALA A 114 9.59 35.03 -23.21
C ALA A 114 9.66 34.63 -21.71
N TYR A 115 10.65 33.85 -21.30
CA TYR A 115 10.85 33.50 -19.91
C TYR A 115 11.25 34.72 -19.05
N LEU A 116 12.05 35.65 -19.57
CA LEU A 116 12.37 36.89 -18.89
C LEU A 116 11.12 37.76 -18.65
N GLU A 117 10.22 37.81 -19.62
CA GLU A 117 8.92 38.49 -19.47
C GLU A 117 8.04 37.84 -18.41
N GLN A 118 7.99 36.48 -18.36
CA GLN A 118 7.27 35.75 -17.30
C GLN A 118 7.89 36.00 -15.93
N LEU A 119 9.23 36.02 -15.85
CA LEU A 119 9.97 36.30 -14.61
C LEU A 119 9.66 37.70 -14.05
N LYS A 120 9.46 38.72 -14.89
CA LYS A 120 9.04 40.06 -14.44
C LYS A 120 7.68 40.04 -13.73
N LYS A 121 6.75 39.20 -14.21
CA LYS A 121 5.40 39.03 -13.65
C LYS A 121 5.36 38.10 -12.44
N LEU A 122 6.38 37.27 -12.25
CA LEU A 122 6.44 36.29 -11.17
C LEU A 122 6.48 36.98 -9.81
N LYS A 123 5.62 36.55 -8.89
CA LYS A 123 5.64 36.97 -7.47
C LYS A 123 6.54 36.01 -6.71
N ALA A 124 7.81 36.32 -6.60
CA ALA A 124 8.80 35.53 -5.89
C ALA A 124 9.85 36.43 -5.23
N ASP A 125 10.59 35.89 -4.27
CA ASP A 125 11.65 36.59 -3.57
C ASP A 125 12.82 36.91 -4.48
N LYS A 126 13.63 37.86 -4.07
CA LYS A 126 14.77 38.38 -4.87
C LYS A 126 15.77 37.27 -5.20
N GLU A 127 16.08 36.40 -4.24
CA GLU A 127 17.00 35.28 -4.41
C GLU A 127 16.51 34.30 -5.48
N VAL A 128 15.22 33.92 -5.42
CA VAL A 128 14.59 33.04 -6.42
C VAL A 128 14.65 33.66 -7.80
N LYS A 129 14.28 34.94 -7.94
CA LYS A 129 14.32 35.66 -9.22
C LYS A 129 15.72 35.73 -9.81
N GLU A 130 16.73 35.98 -8.98
CA GLU A 130 18.13 36.02 -9.41
C GLU A 130 18.59 34.64 -9.92
N LYS A 131 18.21 33.57 -9.23
CA LYS A 131 18.55 32.20 -9.66
C LYS A 131 17.89 31.86 -11.00
N ILE A 132 16.58 32.10 -11.14
CA ILE A 132 15.87 31.87 -12.39
C ILE A 132 16.50 32.69 -13.54
N LYS A 133 16.81 33.96 -13.29
CA LYS A 133 17.47 34.83 -14.26
C LYS A 133 18.82 34.27 -14.71
N LYS A 134 19.63 33.75 -13.79
CA LYS A 134 20.91 33.12 -14.14
C LYS A 134 20.73 31.90 -15.03
N GLU A 135 19.75 31.05 -14.72
CA GLU A 135 19.48 29.87 -15.54
C GLU A 135 18.93 30.24 -16.92
N ILE A 136 18.07 31.27 -17.03
CA ILE A 136 17.59 31.78 -18.34
C ILE A 136 18.76 32.31 -19.16
N LEU A 137 19.68 33.08 -18.56
CA LEU A 137 20.87 33.58 -19.27
C LEU A 137 21.81 32.44 -19.68
N ARG A 138 21.92 31.38 -18.87
CA ARG A 138 22.66 30.17 -19.24
C ARG A 138 21.99 29.46 -20.42
N PHE A 139 20.68 29.28 -20.37
CA PHE A 139 19.87 28.67 -21.43
C PHE A 139 20.03 29.40 -22.76
N LYS A 140 20.07 30.73 -22.74
CA LYS A 140 20.28 31.56 -23.94
C LYS A 140 21.60 31.25 -24.66
N ASN A 141 22.63 30.81 -23.92
CA ASN A 141 23.96 30.50 -24.45
C ASN A 141 24.15 29.01 -24.79
N ILE A 142 23.15 28.15 -24.56
CA ILE A 142 23.22 26.72 -24.88
C ILE A 142 22.67 26.51 -26.31
N SER A 143 23.36 25.66 -27.08
CA SER A 143 22.89 25.25 -28.40
C SER A 143 21.49 24.57 -28.29
N GLY A 144 20.50 25.07 -29.04
CA GLY A 144 19.09 24.68 -28.91
C GLY A 144 18.76 23.21 -29.11
N SER A 145 19.62 22.47 -29.83
CA SER A 145 19.43 21.02 -30.11
C SER A 145 20.09 20.08 -29.11
N SER A 146 20.70 20.60 -28.03
CA SER A 146 21.38 19.77 -27.05
C SER A 146 20.42 19.19 -26.01
N SER A 147 20.72 18.00 -25.47
CA SER A 147 20.01 17.41 -24.32
C SER A 147 20.04 18.33 -23.10
N GLU A 148 21.10 19.13 -22.95
CA GLU A 148 21.27 20.13 -21.91
C GLU A 148 20.23 21.27 -22.04
N SER A 149 19.91 21.67 -23.27
CA SER A 149 18.86 22.69 -23.55
C SER A 149 17.50 22.19 -23.06
N ALA A 150 17.13 20.95 -23.37
CA ALA A 150 15.86 20.37 -22.93
C ALA A 150 15.76 20.29 -21.40
N VAL A 151 16.84 19.90 -20.71
CA VAL A 151 16.90 19.85 -19.24
C VAL A 151 16.77 21.26 -18.65
N SER A 152 17.51 22.25 -19.17
CA SER A 152 17.45 23.63 -18.72
C SER A 152 16.08 24.26 -18.94
N ARG A 153 15.43 23.98 -20.08
CA ARG A 153 14.05 24.38 -20.40
C ARG A 153 13.09 23.87 -19.35
N GLY A 154 13.05 22.55 -19.11
CA GLY A 154 12.16 21.96 -18.13
C GLY A 154 12.38 22.48 -16.71
N TYR A 155 13.62 22.78 -16.34
CA TYR A 155 13.95 23.41 -15.06
C TYR A 155 13.40 24.82 -14.94
N ILE A 156 13.62 25.68 -15.96
CA ILE A 156 13.16 27.08 -15.99
C ILE A 156 11.62 27.11 -15.95
N GLU A 157 10.95 26.28 -16.76
CA GLU A 157 9.49 26.18 -16.76
C GLU A 157 8.95 25.77 -15.40
N THR A 158 9.55 24.75 -14.78
CA THR A 158 9.15 24.32 -13.42
C THR A 158 9.31 25.47 -12.41
N MET A 159 10.42 26.20 -12.44
CA MET A 159 10.67 27.31 -11.53
C MET A 159 9.69 28.48 -11.75
N LEU A 160 9.27 28.75 -12.97
CA LEU A 160 8.31 29.81 -13.33
C LEU A 160 6.87 29.42 -12.96
N GLU A 161 6.53 28.14 -13.03
CA GLU A 161 5.20 27.60 -12.68
C GLU A 161 4.95 27.52 -11.17
N LEU A 162 6.01 27.46 -10.35
CA LEU A 162 5.87 27.37 -8.90
C LEU A 162 5.22 28.61 -8.30
N PRO A 163 4.25 28.42 -7.38
CA PRO A 163 3.52 29.54 -6.76
C PRO A 163 4.28 30.13 -5.55
N TRP A 164 5.45 30.70 -5.78
CA TRP A 164 6.36 31.19 -4.72
C TRP A 164 5.66 32.05 -3.65
N ASN A 165 4.97 33.11 -4.06
CA ASN A 165 4.28 34.04 -3.16
C ASN A 165 2.79 34.22 -3.54
N LYS A 166 2.20 33.22 -4.22
CA LYS A 166 0.79 33.25 -4.61
C LYS A 166 -0.02 32.41 -3.64
N ALA A 167 -0.76 33.05 -2.74
CA ALA A 167 -1.65 32.39 -1.78
C ALA A 167 -3.12 32.46 -2.22
N SER A 168 -3.92 31.45 -1.85
CA SER A 168 -5.37 31.54 -1.85
C SER A 168 -5.88 32.21 -0.57
N HIS A 169 -7.08 32.76 -0.63
CA HIS A 169 -7.73 33.28 0.56
C HIS A 169 -8.39 32.14 1.33
N ASP A 170 -8.09 31.99 2.61
CA ASP A 170 -8.67 30.96 3.46
C ASP A 170 -9.99 31.44 4.07
N ASN A 171 -11.03 30.62 3.97
CA ASN A 171 -12.26 30.86 4.71
C ASN A 171 -12.06 30.45 6.19
N LYS A 172 -12.34 31.38 7.11
CA LYS A 172 -12.14 31.18 8.56
C LYS A 172 -13.45 30.91 9.31
N ASP A 173 -14.56 30.77 8.60
CA ASP A 173 -15.87 30.53 9.19
C ASP A 173 -16.02 29.09 9.66
N LEU A 174 -15.92 28.89 10.99
CA LEU A 174 -16.09 27.58 11.62
C LEU A 174 -17.51 27.02 11.46
N LYS A 175 -18.55 27.87 11.43
CA LYS A 175 -19.93 27.42 11.23
C LYS A 175 -20.11 26.85 9.82
N ASN A 176 -19.48 27.49 8.82
CA ASN A 176 -19.45 26.93 7.47
C ASN A 176 -18.70 25.60 7.41
N ALA A 177 -17.58 25.48 8.14
CA ALA A 177 -16.83 24.25 8.22
C ALA A 177 -17.64 23.11 8.85
N GLU A 178 -18.34 23.38 9.96
CA GLU A 178 -19.23 22.42 10.62
C GLU A 178 -20.36 21.98 9.68
N ARG A 179 -21.00 22.93 9.00
CA ARG A 179 -22.06 22.62 8.02
C ARG A 179 -21.57 21.69 6.92
N ILE A 180 -20.40 21.98 6.34
CA ILE A 180 -19.82 21.18 5.26
C ILE A 180 -19.43 19.78 5.75
N LEU A 181 -18.82 19.67 6.94
CA LEU A 181 -18.49 18.37 7.51
C LEU A 181 -19.73 17.52 7.79
N ASN A 182 -20.82 18.15 8.26
CA ASN A 182 -22.10 17.46 8.50
C ASN A 182 -22.81 17.07 7.20
N GLU A 183 -22.69 17.87 6.16
CA GLU A 183 -23.24 17.60 4.83
C GLU A 183 -22.53 16.42 4.14
N ASP A 184 -21.20 16.33 4.27
CA ASP A 184 -20.39 15.33 3.58
C ASP A 184 -20.25 14.01 4.36
N HIS A 185 -20.46 14.04 5.69
CA HIS A 185 -20.19 12.90 6.56
C HIS A 185 -21.33 12.65 7.54
N TYR A 186 -21.93 11.48 7.44
CA TYR A 186 -22.88 11.00 8.45
C TYR A 186 -22.09 10.39 9.64
N GLY A 187 -22.48 10.69 10.87
CA GLY A 187 -21.78 10.25 12.07
C GLY A 187 -20.40 10.91 12.24
N LEU A 188 -19.46 10.18 12.84
CA LEU A 188 -18.08 10.63 13.09
C LEU A 188 -18.00 11.91 13.95
N GLU A 189 -18.91 12.10 14.91
CA GLU A 189 -19.04 13.34 15.69
C GLU A 189 -17.72 13.74 16.37
N LYS A 190 -17.02 12.80 17.04
CA LYS A 190 -15.71 13.06 17.66
C LYS A 190 -14.66 13.53 16.66
N VAL A 191 -14.65 12.96 15.45
CA VAL A 191 -13.70 13.34 14.39
C VAL A 191 -14.00 14.76 13.90
N LYS A 192 -15.28 15.07 13.69
CA LYS A 192 -15.71 16.41 13.29
C LYS A 192 -15.37 17.45 14.34
N GLU A 193 -15.65 17.18 15.61
CA GLU A 193 -15.34 18.06 16.73
C GLU A 193 -13.83 18.34 16.81
N ARG A 194 -13.00 17.30 16.79
CA ARG A 194 -11.53 17.45 16.77
C ARG A 194 -11.04 18.24 15.58
N MET A 195 -11.62 18.02 14.40
CA MET A 195 -11.27 18.81 13.21
C MET A 195 -11.67 20.28 13.37
N LEU A 196 -12.80 20.59 13.97
CA LEU A 196 -13.22 21.97 14.24
C LEU A 196 -12.32 22.64 15.29
N GLU A 197 -11.95 21.93 16.36
CA GLU A 197 -10.98 22.39 17.35
C GLU A 197 -9.64 22.74 16.69
N PHE A 198 -9.12 21.83 15.88
CA PHE A 198 -7.90 22.03 15.11
C PHE A 198 -7.97 23.29 14.21
N LEU A 199 -9.08 23.48 13.50
CA LEU A 199 -9.30 24.64 12.65
C LEU A 199 -9.43 25.93 13.47
N ALA A 200 -10.03 25.87 14.65
CA ALA A 200 -10.13 27.01 15.57
C ALA A 200 -8.73 27.43 16.06
N VAL A 201 -7.92 26.49 16.53
CA VAL A 201 -6.54 26.75 16.97
C VAL A 201 -5.71 27.35 15.82
N ARG A 202 -5.79 26.77 14.62
CA ARG A 202 -5.12 27.31 13.43
C ARG A 202 -5.53 28.76 13.10
N ASN A 203 -6.79 29.10 13.28
CA ASN A 203 -7.27 30.46 13.03
C ASN A 203 -6.80 31.48 14.09
N LEU A 204 -6.55 31.01 15.32
CA LEU A 204 -6.04 31.81 16.43
C LEU A 204 -4.54 31.97 16.41
N THR A 205 -3.80 30.94 15.97
CA THR A 205 -2.33 30.98 15.85
C THR A 205 -1.93 31.76 14.60
N LYS A 206 -1.15 32.84 14.79
CA LYS A 206 -0.71 33.71 13.67
C LYS A 206 0.40 33.12 12.81
N LYS A 207 1.06 32.04 13.23
CA LYS A 207 2.13 31.35 12.50
C LYS A 207 1.88 29.85 12.59
N GLY A 208 2.04 29.17 11.50
CA GLY A 208 1.75 27.75 11.21
C GLY A 208 2.31 26.66 12.12
N GLU A 209 2.40 26.90 13.41
CA GLU A 209 2.80 25.94 14.45
C GLU A 209 1.65 24.99 14.86
N SER A 210 0.67 24.77 13.97
CA SER A 210 -0.40 23.81 14.27
C SER A 210 0.16 22.39 14.14
N PRO A 211 -0.13 21.49 15.09
CA PRO A 211 0.23 20.08 14.96
C PRO A 211 -0.36 19.49 13.67
N ILE A 212 0.27 18.48 13.13
CA ILE A 212 -0.20 17.83 11.93
C ILE A 212 -1.24 16.81 12.33
N VAL A 213 -2.44 16.91 11.76
CA VAL A 213 -3.50 15.94 12.02
C VAL A 213 -3.26 14.68 11.21
N CYS A 214 -3.25 13.52 11.89
CA CYS A 214 -3.23 12.21 11.27
C CYS A 214 -4.54 11.46 11.56
N LEU A 215 -5.32 11.20 10.52
CA LEU A 215 -6.54 10.40 10.59
C LEU A 215 -6.18 8.92 10.52
N VAL A 216 -6.38 8.19 11.61
CA VAL A 216 -6.02 6.77 11.70
C VAL A 216 -7.27 5.90 11.82
N GLY A 217 -7.33 4.81 11.10
CA GLY A 217 -8.43 3.86 11.20
C GLY A 217 -8.56 2.93 10.00
N PRO A 218 -9.50 2.00 10.01
CA PRO A 218 -9.66 1.00 8.97
C PRO A 218 -9.86 1.61 7.57
N PRO A 219 -9.55 0.85 6.50
CA PRO A 219 -9.79 1.32 5.14
C PRO A 219 -11.28 1.51 4.85
N GLY A 220 -11.61 2.54 4.06
CA GLY A 220 -12.99 2.80 3.65
C GLY A 220 -13.85 3.58 4.65
N THR A 221 -13.29 4.08 5.75
CA THR A 221 -13.99 4.90 6.77
C THR A 221 -14.01 6.40 6.44
N GLY A 222 -13.66 6.79 5.22
CA GLY A 222 -13.83 8.17 4.75
C GLY A 222 -12.68 9.13 5.06
N LYS A 223 -11.56 8.69 5.62
CA LYS A 223 -10.39 9.54 5.98
C LYS A 223 -9.97 10.54 4.88
N THR A 224 -9.81 10.04 3.66
CA THR A 224 -9.45 10.86 2.50
C THR A 224 -10.55 11.88 2.13
N ILE A 225 -11.82 11.53 2.37
CA ILE A 225 -12.95 12.41 2.08
C ILE A 225 -13.02 13.52 3.13
N ILE A 226 -12.77 13.23 4.42
CA ILE A 226 -12.69 14.22 5.49
C ILE A 226 -11.70 15.33 5.14
N ALA A 227 -10.47 14.97 4.71
CA ALA A 227 -9.47 15.95 4.30
C ALA A 227 -9.94 16.82 3.12
N ARG A 228 -10.68 16.23 2.16
CA ARG A 228 -11.28 16.98 1.05
C ARG A 228 -12.38 17.94 1.52
N SER A 229 -13.21 17.50 2.44
CA SER A 229 -14.28 18.35 3.02
C SER A 229 -13.68 19.51 3.81
N VAL A 230 -12.60 19.30 4.53
CA VAL A 230 -11.82 20.37 5.18
C VAL A 230 -11.27 21.35 4.16
N ALA A 231 -10.70 20.87 3.04
CA ALA A 231 -10.22 21.76 1.97
C ALA A 231 -11.35 22.60 1.38
N ARG A 232 -12.53 21.99 1.15
CA ARG A 232 -13.74 22.67 0.68
C ARG A 232 -14.22 23.72 1.70
N ALA A 233 -14.21 23.39 2.97
CA ALA A 233 -14.64 24.27 4.05
C ALA A 233 -13.76 25.53 4.18
N LEU A 234 -12.46 25.37 3.97
CA LEU A 234 -11.47 26.44 4.02
C LEU A 234 -11.28 27.18 2.68
N ASP A 235 -11.95 26.75 1.62
CA ASP A 235 -11.73 27.22 0.23
C ASP A 235 -10.27 27.05 -0.22
N LYS A 236 -9.58 25.99 0.27
CA LYS A 236 -8.20 25.68 -0.09
C LYS A 236 -8.11 24.80 -1.33
N LYS A 237 -7.07 25.01 -2.12
CA LYS A 237 -6.71 24.04 -3.16
C LYS A 237 -6.29 22.73 -2.51
N TYR A 238 -6.82 21.63 -2.98
CA TYR A 238 -6.59 20.29 -2.46
C TYR A 238 -5.62 19.49 -3.35
N VAL A 239 -4.60 18.93 -2.75
CA VAL A 239 -3.65 18.03 -3.40
C VAL A 239 -3.53 16.76 -2.58
N ARG A 240 -3.58 15.60 -3.25
CA ARG A 240 -3.36 14.29 -2.62
C ARG A 240 -2.01 13.74 -3.05
N ILE A 241 -1.17 13.40 -2.08
CA ILE A 241 0.12 12.76 -2.28
C ILE A 241 0.04 11.38 -1.62
N SER A 242 0.08 10.31 -2.44
CA SER A 242 0.12 8.95 -1.92
C SER A 242 1.54 8.61 -1.52
N LEU A 243 1.73 8.23 -0.26
CA LEU A 243 3.02 7.79 0.27
C LEU A 243 3.16 6.26 0.27
N GLY A 244 2.06 5.55 -0.01
CA GLY A 244 2.07 4.09 -0.13
C GLY A 244 2.95 3.64 -1.28
N GLY A 245 3.99 2.85 -0.95
CA GLY A 245 4.96 2.33 -1.92
C GLY A 245 6.12 3.25 -2.26
N VAL A 246 6.23 4.42 -1.63
CA VAL A 246 7.41 5.29 -1.71
C VAL A 246 8.57 4.62 -0.97
N ARG A 247 9.69 4.45 -1.65
CA ARG A 247 10.88 3.75 -1.12
C ARG A 247 12.15 4.61 -1.17
N ASP A 248 12.18 5.60 -2.05
CA ASP A 248 13.33 6.45 -2.28
C ASP A 248 13.05 7.87 -1.76
N GLU A 249 13.98 8.42 -0.99
CA GLU A 249 13.96 9.81 -0.53
C GLU A 249 13.82 10.78 -1.71
N ALA A 250 14.39 10.46 -2.85
CA ALA A 250 14.31 11.27 -4.06
C ALA A 250 12.87 11.44 -4.60
N GLU A 251 11.94 10.53 -4.28
CA GLU A 251 10.53 10.75 -4.61
C GLU A 251 9.92 11.92 -3.82
N ILE A 252 10.40 12.18 -2.60
CA ILE A 252 9.93 13.29 -1.76
C ILE A 252 10.68 14.59 -2.09
N ARG A 253 12.03 14.52 -2.15
CA ARG A 253 12.94 15.66 -2.31
C ARG A 253 13.38 15.91 -3.76
N GLY A 254 12.96 15.08 -4.73
CA GLY A 254 13.38 15.19 -6.12
C GLY A 254 14.80 14.69 -6.40
N HIS A 255 15.12 14.56 -7.68
CA HIS A 255 16.44 14.17 -8.16
C HIS A 255 17.25 15.41 -8.52
N ARG A 256 18.57 15.35 -8.33
CA ARG A 256 19.46 16.46 -8.73
C ARG A 256 19.31 16.76 -10.23
N LYS A 257 19.13 18.01 -10.60
CA LYS A 257 18.86 18.48 -11.98
C LYS A 257 19.91 18.06 -13.02
N THR A 258 21.09 17.62 -12.56
CA THR A 258 22.18 17.16 -13.44
C THR A 258 21.95 15.79 -14.08
N TYR A 259 20.98 15.02 -13.59
CA TYR A 259 20.63 13.72 -14.16
C TYR A 259 19.61 13.87 -15.30
N VAL A 260 19.79 13.08 -16.36
CA VAL A 260 18.80 13.01 -17.44
C VAL A 260 17.51 12.39 -16.90
N GLY A 261 16.39 13.06 -17.10
CA GLY A 261 15.10 12.64 -16.53
C GLY A 261 14.87 13.09 -15.08
N ALA A 262 15.72 13.94 -14.51
CA ALA A 262 15.50 14.53 -13.20
C ALA A 262 14.17 15.30 -13.15
N MET A 263 13.48 15.17 -12.03
CA MET A 263 12.22 15.84 -11.77
C MET A 263 12.12 16.28 -10.30
N PRO A 264 11.33 17.31 -10.00
CA PRO A 264 11.09 17.73 -8.62
C PRO A 264 10.35 16.65 -7.83
N GLY A 265 10.51 16.67 -6.51
CA GLY A 265 9.84 15.76 -5.59
C GLY A 265 8.31 15.94 -5.59
N ARG A 266 7.64 14.97 -4.97
CA ARG A 266 6.17 14.94 -4.89
C ARG A 266 5.59 16.16 -4.17
N ILE A 267 6.28 16.71 -3.17
CA ILE A 267 5.86 17.91 -2.44
C ILE A 267 5.85 19.13 -3.36
N VAL A 268 6.93 19.34 -4.10
CA VAL A 268 7.06 20.46 -5.04
C VAL A 268 6.09 20.33 -6.22
N ASN A 269 5.94 19.12 -6.76
CA ASN A 269 4.94 18.84 -7.78
C ASN A 269 3.51 19.08 -7.26
N GLY A 270 3.26 18.81 -5.97
CA GLY A 270 2.01 19.13 -5.31
C GLY A 270 1.74 20.63 -5.29
N LEU A 271 2.74 21.46 -4.91
CA LEU A 271 2.64 22.93 -4.94
C LEU A 271 2.37 23.45 -6.37
N ARG A 272 3.10 22.93 -7.35
CA ARG A 272 2.93 23.28 -8.75
C ARG A 272 1.51 22.99 -9.24
N SER A 273 0.99 21.80 -8.93
CA SER A 273 -0.36 21.39 -9.29
C SER A 273 -1.45 22.22 -8.60
N ALA A 274 -1.22 22.62 -7.35
CA ALA A 274 -2.13 23.48 -6.60
C ALA A 274 -2.18 24.91 -7.16
N GLY A 275 -1.07 25.41 -7.69
CA GLY A 275 -0.91 26.78 -8.18
C GLY A 275 -1.00 27.85 -7.09
N VAL A 276 -0.89 27.48 -5.81
CA VAL A 276 -0.87 28.33 -4.63
C VAL A 276 0.12 27.79 -3.59
N LYS A 277 0.72 28.68 -2.77
CA LYS A 277 1.70 28.29 -1.74
C LYS A 277 1.09 27.70 -0.47
N ASN A 278 -0.22 27.91 -0.25
CA ASN A 278 -0.96 27.50 0.95
C ASN A 278 -2.06 26.45 0.69
N PRO A 279 -1.82 25.40 -0.11
CA PRO A 279 -2.82 24.38 -0.35
C PRO A 279 -3.06 23.53 0.91
N LEU A 280 -4.10 22.69 0.87
CA LEU A 280 -4.21 21.52 1.73
C LEU A 280 -3.55 20.34 1.00
N MET A 281 -2.51 19.75 1.60
CA MET A 281 -1.86 18.55 1.11
C MET A 281 -2.23 17.35 1.97
N LEU A 282 -2.91 16.39 1.37
CA LEU A 282 -3.20 15.10 1.99
C LEU A 282 -2.05 14.14 1.74
N LEU A 283 -1.41 13.70 2.81
CA LEU A 283 -0.38 12.66 2.84
C LEU A 283 -1.05 11.33 3.10
N ASP A 284 -1.40 10.61 2.04
CA ASP A 284 -2.22 9.40 2.13
C ASP A 284 -1.35 8.15 2.30
N GLU A 285 -1.76 7.26 3.20
CA GLU A 285 -1.10 5.98 3.51
C GLU A 285 0.35 6.15 4.04
N ILE A 286 0.54 7.03 5.05
CA ILE A 286 1.85 7.28 5.67
C ILE A 286 2.41 6.06 6.41
N ASP A 287 1.56 5.14 6.84
CA ASP A 287 1.88 3.85 7.45
C ASP A 287 2.51 2.84 6.47
N LYS A 288 2.42 3.11 5.16
CA LYS A 288 2.96 2.22 4.12
C LYS A 288 4.27 2.71 3.51
N MET A 289 4.90 3.68 4.12
CA MET A 289 6.26 4.08 3.74
C MET A 289 7.24 3.01 4.17
N SER A 290 8.13 2.61 3.27
CA SER A 290 9.20 1.68 3.57
C SER A 290 10.54 2.40 3.58
N SER A 291 11.42 2.02 4.52
CA SER A 291 12.83 2.42 4.50
C SER A 291 13.62 1.31 3.81
N ASP A 292 14.17 1.59 2.64
CA ASP A 292 15.13 0.72 1.96
C ASP A 292 16.55 1.27 2.11
N TYR A 293 17.56 0.47 1.77
CA TYR A 293 18.99 0.82 1.79
C TYR A 293 19.37 2.08 0.96
N LYS A 294 18.45 2.67 0.20
CA LYS A 294 18.70 3.81 -0.70
C LYS A 294 18.31 5.18 -0.15
N GLY A 295 17.80 5.27 1.06
CA GLY A 295 17.43 6.54 1.67
C GLY A 295 16.34 6.39 2.74
N ASP A 296 16.32 7.32 3.67
CA ASP A 296 15.34 7.37 4.74
C ASP A 296 14.19 8.32 4.37
N THR A 297 13.13 7.75 3.79
CA THR A 297 11.92 8.51 3.43
C THR A 297 11.26 9.16 4.64
N ALA A 298 11.40 8.56 5.83
CA ALA A 298 10.87 9.14 7.06
C ALA A 298 11.63 10.42 7.44
N SER A 299 12.95 10.43 7.30
CA SER A 299 13.77 11.65 7.53
C SER A 299 13.43 12.78 6.55
N ALA A 300 13.19 12.45 5.27
CA ALA A 300 12.73 13.44 4.30
C ALA A 300 11.37 14.03 4.67
N MET A 301 10.45 13.19 5.14
CA MET A 301 9.14 13.65 5.61
C MET A 301 9.22 14.46 6.91
N LEU A 302 10.19 14.20 7.79
CA LEU A 302 10.41 15.03 8.98
C LEU A 302 10.71 16.47 8.60
N GLU A 303 11.58 16.72 7.62
CA GLU A 303 11.86 18.10 7.16
C GLU A 303 10.61 18.79 6.60
N VAL A 304 9.73 18.04 5.93
CA VAL A 304 8.46 18.58 5.40
C VAL A 304 7.48 18.93 6.51
N LEU A 305 7.42 18.08 7.55
CA LEU A 305 6.40 18.15 8.60
C LEU A 305 6.84 18.92 9.84
N ASP A 306 8.13 19.13 10.04
CA ASP A 306 8.65 19.89 11.17
C ASP A 306 8.47 21.39 10.94
N ALA A 307 7.67 22.05 11.78
CA ALA A 307 7.39 23.48 11.68
C ALA A 307 8.63 24.37 11.76
N GLU A 308 9.70 23.91 12.42
CA GLU A 308 10.97 24.65 12.51
C GLU A 308 11.80 24.57 11.22
N GLN A 309 11.65 23.47 10.47
CA GLN A 309 12.46 23.17 9.28
C GLN A 309 11.72 23.45 7.96
N ASN A 310 10.40 23.24 7.92
CA ASN A 310 9.60 23.30 6.70
C ASN A 310 9.58 24.67 6.01
N CYS A 311 9.86 25.75 6.75
CA CYS A 311 9.99 27.09 6.17
C CYS A 311 11.21 27.24 5.24
N LYS A 312 12.15 26.29 5.28
CA LYS A 312 13.36 26.24 4.44
C LYS A 312 13.54 24.89 3.75
N PHE A 313 12.44 24.21 3.42
CA PHE A 313 12.49 22.93 2.74
C PHE A 313 13.29 23.03 1.44
N ARG A 314 14.20 22.09 1.21
CA ARG A 314 15.04 22.03 0.00
C ARG A 314 14.74 20.78 -0.82
N ASP A 315 14.18 21.00 -1.99
CA ASP A 315 14.10 19.99 -3.04
C ASP A 315 15.42 19.95 -3.82
N HIS A 316 15.93 18.76 -4.11
CA HIS A 316 17.20 18.58 -4.81
C HIS A 316 17.18 19.03 -6.27
N TYR A 317 15.99 19.02 -6.91
CA TYR A 317 15.83 19.55 -8.25
C TYR A 317 15.80 21.06 -8.28
N ILE A 318 15.04 21.66 -7.36
CA ILE A 318 14.83 23.10 -7.29
C ILE A 318 16.04 23.83 -6.70
N GLU A 319 16.70 23.24 -5.68
CA GLU A 319 17.90 23.77 -5.00
C GLU A 319 17.73 25.16 -4.34
N VAL A 320 16.51 25.69 -4.29
CA VAL A 320 16.16 26.93 -3.59
C VAL A 320 15.24 26.58 -2.43
N PRO A 321 15.38 27.20 -1.26
CA PRO A 321 14.47 26.98 -0.15
C PRO A 321 13.02 27.33 -0.56
N ILE A 322 12.09 26.46 -0.21
CA ILE A 322 10.66 26.64 -0.41
C ILE A 322 10.01 26.69 0.96
N ASP A 323 9.19 27.70 1.20
CA ASP A 323 8.45 27.85 2.44
C ASP A 323 7.15 27.03 2.40
N LEU A 324 7.10 25.97 3.23
CA LEU A 324 5.94 25.10 3.39
C LEU A 324 5.10 25.46 4.64
N SER A 325 5.46 26.51 5.40
CA SER A 325 4.81 26.84 6.68
C SER A 325 3.31 27.18 6.55
N GLU A 326 2.86 27.64 5.39
CA GLU A 326 1.46 27.95 5.12
C GLU A 326 0.67 26.77 4.55
N VAL A 327 1.35 25.67 4.20
CA VAL A 327 0.69 24.43 3.72
C VAL A 327 -0.05 23.79 4.89
N LEU A 328 -1.29 23.37 4.65
CA LEU A 328 -2.02 22.56 5.62
C LEU A 328 -1.81 21.07 5.30
N PHE A 329 -1.01 20.41 6.13
CA PHE A 329 -0.79 18.97 6.01
C PHE A 329 -1.83 18.19 6.83
N ILE A 330 -2.46 17.21 6.20
CA ILE A 330 -3.27 16.19 6.86
C ILE A 330 -2.72 14.84 6.42
N ALA A 331 -2.45 13.95 7.36
CA ALA A 331 -2.00 12.59 7.06
C ALA A 331 -3.14 11.58 7.24
N THR A 332 -3.03 10.44 6.56
CA THR A 332 -3.90 9.28 6.81
C THR A 332 -3.06 8.03 7.01
N ALA A 333 -3.51 7.17 7.92
CA ALA A 333 -2.94 5.86 8.16
C ALA A 333 -4.03 4.82 8.43
N ASN A 334 -3.72 3.55 8.22
CA ASN A 334 -4.61 2.47 8.63
C ASN A 334 -4.24 1.92 10.00
N SER A 335 -2.95 1.94 10.36
CA SER A 335 -2.39 1.46 11.62
C SER A 335 -1.42 2.48 12.20
N VAL A 336 -1.51 2.72 13.51
CA VAL A 336 -0.56 3.59 14.23
C VAL A 336 0.80 2.92 14.35
N GLN A 337 0.82 1.59 14.50
CA GLN A 337 2.03 0.80 14.79
C GLN A 337 3.03 0.83 13.63
N ASP A 338 2.52 1.01 12.40
CA ASP A 338 3.33 1.02 11.19
C ASP A 338 3.85 2.43 10.82
N ILE A 339 3.46 3.46 11.58
CA ILE A 339 3.97 4.82 11.41
C ILE A 339 5.34 4.93 12.07
N PRO A 340 6.37 5.45 11.38
CA PRO A 340 7.67 5.71 12.00
C PRO A 340 7.55 6.62 13.24
N ARG A 341 8.11 6.20 14.38
CA ARG A 341 8.01 6.92 15.65
C ARG A 341 8.36 8.41 15.57
N PRO A 342 9.45 8.84 14.87
CA PRO A 342 9.78 10.25 14.78
C PRO A 342 8.70 11.10 14.10
N LEU A 343 7.92 10.51 13.18
CA LEU A 343 6.79 11.20 12.55
C LEU A 343 5.58 11.23 13.49
N LEU A 344 5.37 10.13 14.22
CA LEU A 344 4.26 10.00 15.17
C LEU A 344 4.31 11.08 16.25
N ASP A 345 5.50 11.39 16.79
CA ASP A 345 5.72 12.39 17.83
C ASP A 345 5.32 13.82 17.40
N ARG A 346 5.17 14.06 16.10
CA ARG A 346 4.79 15.37 15.52
C ARG A 346 3.34 15.44 15.06
N MET A 347 2.58 14.36 15.25
CA MET A 347 1.23 14.25 14.75
C MET A 347 0.21 14.19 15.88
N GLU A 348 -0.90 14.89 15.71
CA GLU A 348 -2.09 14.71 16.50
C GLU A 348 -2.94 13.59 15.87
N LEU A 349 -3.08 12.48 16.59
CA LEU A 349 -3.84 11.34 16.11
C LEU A 349 -5.34 11.54 16.35
N ILE A 350 -6.11 11.41 15.28
CA ILE A 350 -7.58 11.36 15.34
C ILE A 350 -8.03 9.99 14.86
N GLU A 351 -8.57 9.21 15.77
CA GLU A 351 -9.04 7.87 15.46
C GLU A 351 -10.38 7.90 14.72
N VAL A 352 -10.42 7.30 13.54
CA VAL A 352 -11.62 7.13 12.72
C VAL A 352 -12.08 5.68 12.84
N SER A 353 -13.05 5.47 13.70
CA SER A 353 -13.57 4.13 13.99
C SER A 353 -14.43 3.55 12.85
N SER A 354 -14.73 2.25 12.97
CA SER A 354 -15.64 1.54 12.08
C SER A 354 -17.05 2.13 12.10
N TYR A 355 -17.75 2.03 10.97
CA TYR A 355 -19.17 2.41 10.88
C TYR A 355 -20.08 1.29 11.40
N THR A 356 -21.14 1.67 12.09
CA THR A 356 -22.27 0.79 12.43
C THR A 356 -23.08 0.44 11.18
N GLU A 357 -23.92 -0.59 11.24
CA GLU A 357 -24.81 -0.94 10.12
C GLU A 357 -25.75 0.23 9.76
N ASN A 358 -26.24 0.94 10.77
CA ASN A 358 -27.11 2.10 10.60
C ASN A 358 -26.39 3.25 9.92
N GLU A 359 -25.16 3.58 10.37
CA GLU A 359 -24.31 4.59 9.70
C GLU A 359 -24.04 4.20 8.25
N LYS A 360 -23.69 2.93 7.96
CA LYS A 360 -23.50 2.44 6.58
C LYS A 360 -24.77 2.57 5.74
N ALA A 361 -25.94 2.29 6.31
CA ALA A 361 -27.22 2.42 5.62
C ALA A 361 -27.53 3.89 5.27
N HIS A 362 -27.27 4.82 6.19
CA HIS A 362 -27.40 6.25 5.94
C HIS A 362 -26.42 6.74 4.88
N ILE A 363 -25.14 6.40 5.00
CA ILE A 363 -24.11 6.75 4.01
C ILE A 363 -24.46 6.19 2.63
N ALA A 364 -25.00 4.96 2.57
CA ALA A 364 -25.43 4.36 1.31
C ALA A 364 -26.55 5.18 0.64
N LYS A 365 -27.56 5.58 1.42
CA LYS A 365 -28.74 6.33 0.93
C LYS A 365 -28.38 7.74 0.51
N GLU A 366 -27.66 8.46 1.36
CA GLU A 366 -27.41 9.89 1.19
C GLU A 366 -26.31 10.20 0.18
N HIS A 367 -25.29 9.28 0.07
CA HIS A 367 -24.11 9.57 -0.73
C HIS A 367 -23.80 8.52 -1.80
N LEU A 368 -23.79 7.19 -1.44
CA LEU A 368 -23.23 6.21 -2.35
C LEU A 368 -24.14 5.86 -3.52
N ILE A 369 -25.46 5.75 -3.26
CA ILE A 369 -26.43 5.36 -4.29
C ILE A 369 -26.52 6.44 -5.36
N ALA A 370 -26.71 7.71 -4.99
CA ALA A 370 -26.78 8.83 -5.94
C ALA A 370 -25.50 8.92 -6.79
N LYS A 371 -24.33 8.86 -6.13
CA LYS A 371 -23.03 8.86 -6.80
C LYS A 371 -22.86 7.72 -7.79
N GLN A 372 -23.29 6.49 -7.43
CA GLN A 372 -23.16 5.34 -8.32
C GLN A 372 -24.19 5.34 -9.45
N ILE A 373 -25.39 5.86 -9.24
CA ILE A 373 -26.41 6.08 -10.28
C ILE A 373 -25.84 7.03 -11.35
N GLU A 374 -25.34 8.20 -10.93
CA GLU A 374 -24.74 9.19 -11.83
C GLU A 374 -23.52 8.61 -12.60
N LYS A 375 -22.62 7.97 -11.88
CA LYS A 375 -21.40 7.36 -12.44
C LYS A 375 -21.67 6.30 -13.51
N ASN A 376 -22.80 5.61 -13.40
CA ASN A 376 -23.20 4.57 -14.36
C ASN A 376 -24.21 5.07 -15.42
N GLY A 377 -24.43 6.39 -15.50
CA GLY A 377 -25.27 7.01 -16.55
C GLY A 377 -26.76 6.78 -16.37
N LEU A 378 -27.20 6.42 -15.16
CA LEU A 378 -28.61 6.25 -14.83
C LEU A 378 -29.19 7.52 -14.22
N LYS A 379 -30.52 7.64 -14.28
CA LYS A 379 -31.28 8.67 -13.57
C LYS A 379 -31.85 8.09 -12.26
N GLU A 380 -32.00 8.92 -11.25
CA GLU A 380 -32.59 8.51 -9.97
C GLU A 380 -34.03 7.94 -10.12
N SER A 381 -34.76 8.38 -11.16
CA SER A 381 -36.09 7.85 -11.48
C SER A 381 -36.06 6.43 -12.05
N GLU A 382 -34.92 5.99 -12.58
CA GLU A 382 -34.76 4.69 -13.25
C GLU A 382 -34.33 3.57 -12.29
N LEU A 383 -33.61 3.90 -11.20
CA LEU A 383 -33.14 2.92 -10.23
C LEU A 383 -33.42 3.37 -8.80
N THR A 384 -34.10 2.55 -8.03
CA THR A 384 -34.41 2.80 -6.62
C THR A 384 -34.06 1.61 -5.74
N PHE A 385 -33.60 1.86 -4.52
CA PHE A 385 -33.27 0.86 -3.52
C PHE A 385 -34.26 0.91 -2.37
N GLN A 386 -34.82 -0.24 -1.99
CA GLN A 386 -35.62 -0.36 -0.77
C GLN A 386 -34.71 -0.45 0.46
N ASN A 387 -35.16 0.06 1.62
CA ASN A 387 -34.37 0.05 2.85
C ASN A 387 -33.89 -1.35 3.26
N GLY A 388 -34.78 -2.34 3.24
CA GLY A 388 -34.42 -3.72 3.56
C GLY A 388 -33.39 -4.32 2.62
N ALA A 389 -33.35 -3.89 1.35
CA ALA A 389 -32.31 -4.33 0.41
C ALA A 389 -30.94 -3.75 0.77
N ILE A 390 -30.89 -2.50 1.24
CA ILE A 390 -29.64 -1.86 1.69
C ILE A 390 -29.11 -2.56 2.95
N GLU A 391 -29.98 -2.86 3.90
CA GLU A 391 -29.63 -3.59 5.13
C GLU A 391 -29.10 -5.00 4.81
N GLN A 392 -29.81 -5.75 3.94
CA GLN A 392 -29.35 -7.06 3.50
C GLN A 392 -28.03 -6.98 2.71
N LEU A 393 -27.85 -5.95 1.89
CA LEU A 393 -26.60 -5.72 1.16
C LEU A 393 -25.42 -5.54 2.14
N ILE A 394 -25.62 -4.77 3.21
CA ILE A 394 -24.61 -4.55 4.25
C ILE A 394 -24.32 -5.85 4.99
N ARG A 395 -25.35 -6.60 5.39
CA ARG A 395 -25.21 -7.81 6.20
C ARG A 395 -24.67 -9.01 5.41
N SER A 396 -25.26 -9.28 4.26
CA SER A 396 -25.02 -10.56 3.56
C SER A 396 -24.02 -10.47 2.41
N TYR A 397 -23.69 -9.27 1.90
CA TYR A 397 -22.83 -9.11 0.74
C TYR A 397 -21.55 -8.30 1.00
N THR A 398 -21.44 -7.66 2.18
CA THR A 398 -20.25 -6.92 2.58
C THR A 398 -19.81 -7.29 4.00
N ARG A 399 -18.49 -7.39 4.21
CA ARG A 399 -17.87 -7.57 5.54
C ARG A 399 -16.67 -6.65 5.58
N GLU A 400 -16.85 -5.47 6.15
CA GLU A 400 -15.83 -4.41 6.18
C GLU A 400 -16.12 -3.39 7.29
N ALA A 401 -15.05 -2.76 7.79
CA ALA A 401 -15.17 -1.67 8.76
C ALA A 401 -15.79 -0.40 8.15
N GLY A 402 -15.44 -0.08 6.91
CA GLY A 402 -15.92 1.07 6.16
C GLY A 402 -17.05 0.76 5.18
N VAL A 403 -17.09 1.50 4.06
CA VAL A 403 -18.13 1.41 3.02
C VAL A 403 -17.60 1.19 1.61
N ARG A 404 -16.32 0.80 1.46
CA ARG A 404 -15.68 0.66 0.15
C ARG A 404 -16.23 -0.50 -0.68
N ASN A 405 -16.46 -1.67 -0.05
CA ASN A 405 -17.07 -2.80 -0.71
C ASN A 405 -18.56 -2.58 -0.92
N LEU A 406 -19.23 -1.90 0.01
CA LEU A 406 -20.63 -1.48 -0.14
C LEU A 406 -20.79 -0.60 -1.39
N GLU A 407 -19.94 0.40 -1.58
CA GLU A 407 -19.92 1.23 -2.79
C GLU A 407 -19.70 0.39 -4.06
N ARG A 408 -18.79 -0.58 -4.02
CA ARG A 408 -18.53 -1.50 -5.14
C ARG A 408 -19.74 -2.36 -5.48
N LYS A 409 -20.45 -2.86 -4.46
CA LYS A 409 -21.65 -3.68 -4.63
C LYS A 409 -22.83 -2.89 -5.17
N ILE A 410 -23.03 -1.66 -4.68
CA ILE A 410 -23.99 -0.72 -5.25
C ILE A 410 -23.67 -0.45 -6.73
N GLY A 411 -22.40 -0.19 -7.06
CA GLY A 411 -21.97 0.00 -8.44
C GLY A 411 -22.16 -1.25 -9.32
N GLU A 412 -22.01 -2.46 -8.77
CA GLU A 412 -22.29 -3.70 -9.49
C GLU A 412 -23.77 -3.81 -9.85
N ILE A 413 -24.66 -3.48 -8.91
CA ILE A 413 -26.11 -3.43 -9.13
C ILE A 413 -26.45 -2.38 -10.19
N CYS A 414 -25.88 -1.15 -10.06
CA CYS A 414 -26.13 -0.08 -11.02
C CYS A 414 -25.75 -0.48 -12.45
N ARG A 415 -24.59 -1.14 -12.65
CA ARG A 415 -24.16 -1.61 -13.97
C ARG A 415 -25.11 -2.64 -14.58
N LYS A 416 -25.58 -3.61 -13.77
CA LYS A 416 -26.53 -4.64 -14.24
C LYS A 416 -27.90 -4.03 -14.55
N ALA A 417 -28.37 -3.12 -13.71
CA ALA A 417 -29.61 -2.38 -13.94
C ALA A 417 -29.52 -1.48 -15.21
N ALA A 418 -28.40 -0.80 -15.40
CA ALA A 418 -28.15 0.00 -16.60
C ALA A 418 -28.22 -0.86 -17.87
N ARG A 419 -27.64 -2.06 -17.85
CA ARG A 419 -27.75 -3.00 -18.96
C ARG A 419 -29.18 -3.42 -19.25
N GLU A 420 -29.98 -3.77 -18.22
CA GLU A 420 -31.38 -4.18 -18.40
C GLU A 420 -32.24 -3.03 -18.99
N ILE A 421 -31.96 -1.79 -18.58
CA ILE A 421 -32.66 -0.60 -19.08
C ILE A 421 -32.22 -0.30 -20.53
N TYR A 422 -30.91 -0.37 -20.83
CA TYR A 422 -30.36 -0.14 -22.18
C TYR A 422 -30.86 -1.17 -23.19
N GLU A 423 -30.96 -2.44 -22.78
CA GLU A 423 -31.51 -3.53 -23.61
C GLU A 423 -33.06 -3.43 -23.76
N GLY A 424 -33.70 -2.43 -23.16
CA GLY A 424 -35.14 -2.22 -23.25
C GLY A 424 -35.99 -3.22 -22.45
N LYS A 425 -35.35 -4.07 -21.61
CA LYS A 425 -36.05 -5.10 -20.81
C LYS A 425 -36.88 -4.49 -19.69
N LYS A 426 -36.43 -3.36 -19.14
CA LYS A 426 -37.12 -2.63 -18.05
C LYS A 426 -36.99 -1.14 -18.27
N LYS A 427 -38.03 -0.37 -17.91
CA LYS A 427 -37.97 1.11 -17.89
C LYS A 427 -37.52 1.64 -16.54
N LYS A 428 -37.77 0.87 -15.47
CA LYS A 428 -37.43 1.19 -14.09
C LYS A 428 -37.06 -0.08 -13.35
N VAL A 429 -36.06 -0.02 -12.49
CA VAL A 429 -35.61 -1.11 -11.65
C VAL A 429 -35.75 -0.71 -10.18
N THR A 430 -36.38 -1.57 -9.38
CA THR A 430 -36.45 -1.41 -7.92
C THR A 430 -35.73 -2.59 -7.28
N ILE A 431 -34.70 -2.27 -6.51
CA ILE A 431 -33.92 -3.26 -5.76
C ILE A 431 -34.61 -3.53 -4.42
N SER A 432 -34.94 -4.79 -4.20
CA SER A 432 -35.58 -5.32 -3.00
C SER A 432 -34.79 -6.51 -2.47
N THR A 433 -35.09 -6.96 -1.26
CA THR A 433 -34.52 -8.17 -0.67
C THR A 433 -34.70 -9.41 -1.57
N LYS A 434 -35.83 -9.51 -2.28
CA LYS A 434 -36.17 -10.66 -3.13
C LYS A 434 -35.33 -10.75 -4.41
N ASN A 435 -34.79 -9.64 -4.91
CA ASN A 435 -34.07 -9.63 -6.19
C ASN A 435 -32.56 -9.31 -6.05
N LEU A 436 -32.05 -9.13 -4.85
CA LEU A 436 -30.62 -8.92 -4.61
C LEU A 436 -29.78 -10.08 -5.14
N GLU A 437 -30.24 -11.32 -4.95
CA GLU A 437 -29.55 -12.52 -5.44
C GLU A 437 -29.43 -12.53 -6.97
N HIS A 438 -30.40 -12.01 -7.70
CA HIS A 438 -30.33 -11.87 -9.15
C HIS A 438 -29.17 -10.94 -9.58
N TYR A 439 -28.93 -9.85 -8.84
CA TYR A 439 -27.89 -8.87 -9.16
C TYR A 439 -26.50 -9.25 -8.62
N LEU A 440 -26.42 -9.89 -7.45
CA LEU A 440 -25.15 -10.11 -6.75
C LEU A 440 -24.75 -11.58 -6.59
N GLY A 441 -25.64 -12.51 -6.98
CA GLY A 441 -25.49 -13.94 -6.70
C GLY A 441 -25.89 -14.28 -5.26
N LYS A 442 -25.59 -15.50 -4.84
CA LYS A 442 -25.90 -15.99 -3.49
C LYS A 442 -25.23 -15.13 -2.42
N GLU A 443 -25.87 -15.05 -1.26
CA GLU A 443 -25.31 -14.40 -0.09
C GLU A 443 -23.94 -14.97 0.23
N LYS A 444 -23.00 -14.08 0.51
CA LYS A 444 -21.59 -14.45 0.74
C LYS A 444 -21.24 -14.62 2.20
N TYR A 445 -21.92 -13.87 3.05
CA TYR A 445 -21.64 -13.82 4.48
C TYR A 445 -22.90 -14.20 5.24
N THR A 446 -22.78 -15.22 6.04
CA THR A 446 -23.69 -15.53 7.13
C THR A 446 -22.98 -15.05 8.39
N PHE A 447 -23.60 -14.19 9.18
CA PHE A 447 -23.03 -13.92 10.50
C PHE A 447 -23.03 -15.20 11.30
N ASP A 448 -21.89 -15.50 11.93
CA ASP A 448 -21.86 -16.54 12.94
C ASP A 448 -22.82 -16.14 14.05
N LYS A 449 -23.93 -16.83 14.10
CA LYS A 449 -24.92 -16.66 15.15
C LYS A 449 -24.30 -17.10 16.47
N LYS A 450 -24.82 -16.58 17.60
CA LYS A 450 -24.50 -17.12 18.91
C LYS A 450 -24.64 -18.64 18.91
N ASN A 451 -23.96 -19.32 19.79
CA ASN A 451 -24.08 -20.76 19.93
C ASN A 451 -25.57 -21.13 20.10
N GLU A 452 -26.01 -22.23 19.50
CA GLU A 452 -27.42 -22.64 19.54
C GLU A 452 -27.83 -23.13 20.93
N LYS A 453 -26.86 -23.67 21.69
CA LYS A 453 -27.06 -24.29 23.00
C LYS A 453 -25.95 -23.93 23.97
N ASP A 454 -26.26 -24.06 25.25
CA ASP A 454 -25.27 -23.98 26.31
C ASP A 454 -24.43 -25.26 26.32
N GLU A 455 -23.13 -25.15 26.09
CA GLU A 455 -22.24 -26.29 25.89
C GLU A 455 -21.02 -26.22 26.81
N VAL A 456 -20.42 -27.40 27.06
CA VAL A 456 -19.20 -27.53 27.85
C VAL A 456 -17.99 -27.33 26.92
N GLY A 457 -17.03 -26.52 27.36
CA GLY A 457 -15.79 -26.31 26.63
C GLY A 457 -15.88 -25.42 25.41
N ILE A 458 -17.06 -24.85 25.09
CA ILE A 458 -17.27 -23.96 23.97
C ILE A 458 -17.62 -22.56 24.48
N VAL A 459 -16.79 -21.57 24.12
CA VAL A 459 -16.96 -20.18 24.57
C VAL A 459 -16.75 -19.23 23.42
N ARG A 460 -17.55 -18.17 23.39
CA ARG A 460 -17.43 -17.12 22.38
C ARG A 460 -16.60 -15.95 22.88
N GLY A 461 -15.49 -15.71 22.19
CA GLY A 461 -14.65 -14.53 22.37
C GLY A 461 -15.00 -13.43 21.36
N LEU A 462 -14.43 -12.26 21.57
CA LEU A 462 -14.57 -11.10 20.70
C LEU A 462 -13.21 -10.69 20.17
N ALA A 463 -13.10 -10.56 18.85
CA ALA A 463 -11.89 -10.15 18.16
C ALA A 463 -12.11 -8.83 17.40
N TRP A 464 -11.01 -8.13 17.18
CA TRP A 464 -10.93 -7.00 16.28
C TRP A 464 -10.00 -7.36 15.12
N THR A 465 -10.43 -7.03 13.90
CA THR A 465 -9.69 -7.28 12.67
C THR A 465 -9.66 -6.02 11.81
N SER A 466 -8.83 -6.00 10.79
CA SER A 466 -8.77 -4.89 9.81
C SER A 466 -10.08 -4.67 9.04
N VAL A 467 -10.99 -5.65 9.07
CA VAL A 467 -12.32 -5.55 8.44
C VAL A 467 -13.45 -5.24 9.43
N GLY A 468 -13.14 -5.09 10.71
CA GLY A 468 -14.09 -4.80 11.78
C GLY A 468 -14.04 -5.80 12.92
N GLY A 469 -15.04 -5.76 13.81
CA GLY A 469 -15.18 -6.75 14.88
C GLY A 469 -15.69 -8.09 14.38
N ASP A 470 -15.29 -9.14 15.09
CA ASP A 470 -15.70 -10.51 14.83
C ASP A 470 -15.91 -11.29 16.12
N THR A 471 -16.62 -12.40 16.04
CA THR A 471 -16.74 -13.35 17.17
C THR A 471 -15.84 -14.55 16.89
N LEU A 472 -15.15 -15.02 17.91
CA LEU A 472 -14.31 -16.22 17.86
C LEU A 472 -14.94 -17.31 18.68
N GLU A 473 -15.21 -18.46 18.09
CA GLU A 473 -15.54 -19.66 18.81
C GLU A 473 -14.26 -20.31 19.32
N ILE A 474 -14.18 -20.58 20.61
CA ILE A 474 -13.06 -21.27 21.24
C ILE A 474 -13.57 -22.58 21.78
N GLU A 475 -13.05 -23.66 21.23
CA GLU A 475 -13.38 -25.03 21.61
C GLU A 475 -12.25 -25.62 22.43
N VAL A 476 -12.57 -26.20 23.57
CA VAL A 476 -11.62 -26.92 24.40
C VAL A 476 -12.11 -28.32 24.66
N ASN A 477 -11.25 -29.27 24.37
CA ASN A 477 -11.49 -30.67 24.66
C ASN A 477 -10.45 -31.21 25.67
N VAL A 478 -10.91 -31.99 26.65
CA VAL A 478 -10.11 -32.68 27.63
C VAL A 478 -10.22 -34.18 27.38
N MET A 479 -9.10 -34.84 27.23
CA MET A 479 -9.06 -36.27 26.92
C MET A 479 -8.00 -36.98 27.77
N PRO A 480 -8.15 -38.30 28.06
CA PRO A 480 -7.09 -39.06 28.69
C PRO A 480 -5.78 -38.94 27.92
N GLY A 481 -4.69 -38.67 28.62
CA GLY A 481 -3.40 -38.42 27.97
C GLY A 481 -2.23 -38.41 28.94
N LYS A 482 -1.18 -37.65 28.61
CA LYS A 482 0.07 -37.54 29.36
C LYS A 482 0.35 -36.11 29.84
N GLY A 483 -0.64 -35.25 29.83
CA GLY A 483 -0.51 -33.83 30.22
C GLY A 483 -0.07 -32.91 29.08
N GLU A 484 -0.31 -33.29 27.81
CA GLU A 484 0.00 -32.44 26.68
C GLU A 484 -0.98 -31.28 26.58
N PHE A 485 -0.46 -30.08 26.27
CA PHE A 485 -1.24 -28.89 26.00
C PHE A 485 -1.12 -28.51 24.52
N LYS A 486 -2.19 -28.76 23.76
CA LYS A 486 -2.22 -28.57 22.30
C LYS A 486 -3.02 -27.34 21.94
N LEU A 487 -2.47 -26.57 21.00
CA LEU A 487 -3.08 -25.36 20.45
C LEU A 487 -3.16 -25.46 18.94
N THR A 488 -4.36 -25.29 18.36
CA THR A 488 -4.59 -25.31 16.91
C THR A 488 -5.50 -24.16 16.48
N GLY A 489 -5.43 -23.75 15.19
CA GLY A 489 -6.23 -22.66 14.62
C GLY A 489 -5.41 -21.46 14.13
N GLN A 490 -4.13 -21.66 13.78
CA GLN A 490 -3.18 -20.62 13.35
C GLN A 490 -3.05 -19.46 14.33
N LEU A 491 -2.78 -19.80 15.60
CA LEU A 491 -2.59 -18.84 16.67
C LEU A 491 -1.20 -18.20 16.57
N GLY A 492 -1.14 -16.88 16.66
CA GLY A 492 0.11 -16.14 16.82
C GLY A 492 0.74 -16.35 18.21
N ASP A 493 1.95 -15.84 18.37
CA ASP A 493 2.73 -16.13 19.59
C ASP A 493 2.14 -15.47 20.83
N VAL A 494 1.59 -14.25 20.72
CA VAL A 494 0.93 -13.55 21.84
C VAL A 494 -0.31 -14.32 22.31
N MET A 495 -1.08 -14.87 21.38
CA MET A 495 -2.26 -15.69 21.73
C MET A 495 -1.88 -17.02 22.36
N LYS A 496 -0.78 -17.66 21.94
CA LYS A 496 -0.23 -18.87 22.58
C LYS A 496 0.25 -18.59 24.00
N GLU A 497 0.96 -17.48 24.23
CA GLU A 497 1.36 -17.04 25.57
C GLU A 497 0.16 -16.79 26.46
N SER A 498 -0.89 -16.16 25.94
CA SER A 498 -2.13 -15.92 26.67
C SER A 498 -2.84 -17.23 27.08
N ALA A 499 -2.83 -18.23 26.19
CA ALA A 499 -3.34 -19.57 26.53
C ALA A 499 -2.52 -20.23 27.64
N GLN A 500 -1.18 -20.08 27.61
CA GLN A 500 -0.29 -20.59 28.63
C GLN A 500 -0.48 -19.88 29.99
N ALA A 501 -0.71 -18.59 29.99
CA ALA A 501 -1.06 -17.84 31.19
C ALA A 501 -2.38 -18.35 31.78
N GLY A 502 -3.38 -18.62 30.95
CA GLY A 502 -4.66 -19.18 31.34
C GLY A 502 -4.55 -20.55 32.01
N ILE A 503 -3.83 -21.50 31.40
CA ILE A 503 -3.65 -22.84 32.01
C ILE A 503 -2.83 -22.78 33.29
N SER A 504 -1.84 -21.88 33.36
CA SER A 504 -1.04 -21.69 34.59
C SER A 504 -1.89 -21.13 35.72
N TYR A 505 -2.77 -20.20 35.44
CA TYR A 505 -3.76 -19.70 36.40
C TYR A 505 -4.66 -20.85 36.91
N ILE A 506 -5.24 -21.64 36.00
CA ILE A 506 -6.15 -22.74 36.35
C ILE A 506 -5.43 -23.75 37.26
N ARG A 507 -4.18 -24.08 36.99
CA ARG A 507 -3.35 -24.94 37.87
C ARG A 507 -3.16 -24.34 39.25
N SER A 508 -3.00 -23.04 39.37
CA SER A 508 -2.81 -22.35 40.66
C SER A 508 -4.07 -22.31 41.53
N VAL A 509 -5.25 -22.46 40.92
CA VAL A 509 -6.55 -22.46 41.62
C VAL A 509 -7.27 -23.81 41.57
N SER A 510 -6.53 -24.91 41.32
CA SER A 510 -7.07 -26.26 41.16
C SER A 510 -7.92 -26.71 42.36
N GLU A 511 -7.47 -26.43 43.59
CA GLU A 511 -8.21 -26.74 44.81
C GLU A 511 -9.57 -26.05 44.88
N GLN A 512 -9.65 -24.77 44.48
CA GLN A 512 -10.88 -23.99 44.47
C GLN A 512 -11.95 -24.59 43.54
N TYR A 513 -11.54 -25.21 42.45
CA TYR A 513 -12.43 -25.82 41.46
C TYR A 513 -12.51 -27.35 41.60
N GLN A 514 -11.98 -27.90 42.69
CA GLN A 514 -12.00 -29.34 42.99
C GLN A 514 -11.35 -30.20 41.89
N ILE A 515 -10.32 -29.66 41.22
CA ILE A 515 -9.57 -30.37 40.21
C ILE A 515 -8.54 -31.25 40.86
N PRO A 516 -8.51 -32.57 40.59
CA PRO A 516 -7.53 -33.50 41.21
C PRO A 516 -6.09 -33.11 40.86
N ASP A 517 -5.16 -33.30 41.81
CA ASP A 517 -3.74 -32.97 41.66
C ASP A 517 -3.07 -33.66 40.47
N ASP A 518 -3.51 -34.89 40.15
CA ASP A 518 -2.99 -35.67 39.04
C ASP A 518 -3.69 -35.40 37.69
N PHE A 519 -4.70 -34.50 37.67
CA PHE A 519 -5.50 -34.21 36.49
C PHE A 519 -4.62 -33.78 35.29
N PHE A 520 -3.72 -32.83 35.53
CA PHE A 520 -2.86 -32.25 34.47
C PHE A 520 -1.73 -33.19 34.01
N THR A 521 -1.55 -34.33 34.67
CA THR A 521 -0.59 -35.36 34.26
C THR A 521 -1.27 -36.53 33.54
N ARG A 522 -2.58 -36.69 33.71
CA ARG A 522 -3.38 -37.78 33.13
C ARG A 522 -4.31 -37.35 32.00
N HIS A 523 -4.44 -36.05 31.75
CA HIS A 523 -5.31 -35.54 30.69
C HIS A 523 -4.56 -34.58 29.78
N ASP A 524 -4.75 -34.75 28.49
CA ASP A 524 -4.34 -33.79 27.50
C ASP A 524 -5.46 -32.76 27.33
N ILE A 525 -5.06 -31.48 27.16
CA ILE A 525 -5.98 -30.38 26.91
C ILE A 525 -5.68 -29.84 25.50
N HIS A 526 -6.71 -29.82 24.65
CA HIS A 526 -6.60 -29.29 23.30
C HIS A 526 -7.53 -28.11 23.13
N ILE A 527 -6.94 -26.94 22.84
CA ILE A 527 -7.68 -25.74 22.42
C ILE A 527 -7.65 -25.66 20.91
N HIS A 528 -8.84 -25.54 20.32
CA HIS A 528 -9.01 -25.28 18.92
C HIS A 528 -9.80 -24.00 18.70
N ILE A 529 -9.31 -23.13 17.80
CA ILE A 529 -10.05 -21.96 17.35
C ILE A 529 -10.33 -22.16 15.86
N PRO A 530 -11.56 -22.48 15.47
CA PRO A 530 -11.96 -22.71 14.08
C PRO A 530 -11.58 -21.55 13.13
N GLU A 531 -11.78 -21.72 11.84
CA GLU A 531 -11.38 -20.79 10.76
C GLU A 531 -9.85 -20.67 10.60
N GLY A 532 -9.16 -21.79 10.41
CA GLY A 532 -7.71 -21.88 10.22
C GLY A 532 -7.13 -21.14 9.01
N ALA A 533 -7.96 -20.56 8.14
CA ALA A 533 -7.52 -19.74 7.01
C ALA A 533 -7.10 -18.31 7.41
N VAL A 534 -7.48 -17.84 8.61
CA VAL A 534 -7.19 -16.48 9.10
C VAL A 534 -6.25 -16.57 10.29
N PRO A 535 -5.03 -16.01 10.23
CA PRO A 535 -4.15 -15.89 11.37
C PRO A 535 -4.80 -15.08 12.49
N LYS A 536 -4.69 -15.57 13.73
CA LYS A 536 -5.28 -14.95 14.91
C LYS A 536 -4.17 -14.66 15.92
N ASP A 537 -4.07 -13.40 16.35
CA ASP A 537 -3.11 -13.03 17.37
C ASP A 537 -3.67 -11.94 18.30
N GLY A 538 -3.11 -11.87 19.50
CA GLY A 538 -3.45 -10.88 20.51
C GLY A 538 -3.82 -11.46 21.87
N PRO A 539 -3.63 -10.69 22.95
CA PRO A 539 -3.83 -11.17 24.33
C PRO A 539 -5.31 -11.19 24.76
N SER A 540 -6.20 -10.52 24.02
CA SER A 540 -7.59 -10.26 24.44
C SER A 540 -8.51 -11.49 24.46
N ALA A 541 -8.05 -12.64 23.97
CA ALA A 541 -8.77 -13.92 24.06
C ALA A 541 -8.44 -14.72 25.35
N GLY A 542 -7.56 -14.21 26.20
CA GLY A 542 -7.08 -14.92 27.39
C GLY A 542 -8.17 -15.35 28.33
N VAL A 543 -9.08 -14.45 28.69
CA VAL A 543 -10.23 -14.79 29.55
C VAL A 543 -11.16 -15.81 28.90
N THR A 544 -11.32 -15.74 27.58
CA THR A 544 -12.18 -16.68 26.84
C THR A 544 -11.59 -18.08 26.82
N MET A 545 -10.28 -18.21 26.56
CA MET A 545 -9.57 -19.48 26.59
C MET A 545 -9.58 -20.09 28.01
N ALA A 546 -9.33 -19.28 29.03
CA ALA A 546 -9.36 -19.72 30.41
C ALA A 546 -10.76 -20.20 30.85
N THR A 547 -11.82 -19.47 30.46
CA THR A 547 -13.22 -19.86 30.72
C THR A 547 -13.56 -21.17 29.99
N ALA A 548 -13.13 -21.34 28.74
CA ALA A 548 -13.37 -22.56 27.98
C ALA A 548 -12.63 -23.77 28.60
N MET A 549 -11.37 -23.58 29.03
CA MET A 549 -10.61 -24.61 29.72
C MET A 549 -11.27 -25.01 31.06
N LEU A 550 -11.67 -24.03 31.89
CA LEU A 550 -12.35 -24.32 33.15
C LEU A 550 -13.69 -25.02 32.93
N SER A 551 -14.45 -24.62 31.94
CA SER A 551 -15.68 -25.30 31.52
C SER A 551 -15.42 -26.75 31.15
N ALA A 552 -14.44 -27.03 30.31
CA ALA A 552 -14.09 -28.37 29.84
C ALA A 552 -13.56 -29.25 30.98
N ILE A 553 -12.78 -28.70 31.93
CA ILE A 553 -12.21 -29.40 33.06
C ILE A 553 -13.28 -29.72 34.11
N THR A 554 -14.15 -28.76 34.41
CA THR A 554 -15.17 -28.90 35.45
C THR A 554 -16.49 -29.49 34.97
N GLY A 555 -16.69 -29.64 33.65
CA GLY A 555 -17.94 -30.11 33.07
C GLY A 555 -19.09 -29.10 33.12
N LYS A 556 -18.84 -27.86 33.55
CA LYS A 556 -19.86 -26.82 33.63
C LYS A 556 -20.16 -26.20 32.28
N LYS A 557 -21.43 -26.11 31.93
CA LYS A 557 -21.85 -25.49 30.67
C LYS A 557 -21.68 -23.98 30.69
N VAL A 558 -21.27 -23.43 29.54
CA VAL A 558 -21.21 -21.99 29.31
C VAL A 558 -22.46 -21.54 28.54
N ARG A 559 -23.03 -20.41 28.93
CA ARG A 559 -24.20 -19.81 28.30
C ARG A 559 -23.93 -19.43 26.85
N ALA A 560 -24.82 -19.79 25.96
CA ALA A 560 -24.73 -19.50 24.53
C ALA A 560 -24.88 -18.01 24.16
N ASP A 561 -25.47 -17.22 25.04
CA ASP A 561 -25.75 -15.79 24.82
C ASP A 561 -24.72 -14.86 25.47
N VAL A 562 -23.61 -15.40 25.97
CA VAL A 562 -22.50 -14.67 26.59
C VAL A 562 -21.28 -14.66 25.67
N ALA A 563 -20.67 -13.52 25.53
CA ALA A 563 -19.34 -13.38 24.94
C ALA A 563 -18.43 -12.58 25.88
N MET A 564 -17.12 -12.75 25.72
CA MET A 564 -16.16 -12.11 26.59
C MET A 564 -14.90 -11.69 25.84
N THR A 565 -14.20 -10.71 26.41
CA THR A 565 -12.90 -10.27 25.94
C THR A 565 -12.10 -9.70 27.10
N GLY A 566 -10.81 -9.96 27.12
CA GLY A 566 -9.92 -9.49 28.18
C GLY A 566 -8.61 -10.28 28.16
N GLU A 567 -7.52 -9.63 28.54
CA GLU A 567 -6.25 -10.29 28.80
C GLU A 567 -6.25 -10.85 30.21
N ILE A 568 -5.75 -12.07 30.39
CA ILE A 568 -5.67 -12.74 31.69
C ILE A 568 -4.24 -12.72 32.24
N THR A 569 -4.10 -12.47 33.52
CA THR A 569 -2.83 -12.62 34.24
C THR A 569 -2.73 -13.98 34.96
N LEU A 570 -1.51 -14.36 35.36
CA LEU A 570 -1.26 -15.58 36.17
C LEU A 570 -2.03 -15.60 37.51
N ARG A 571 -2.63 -14.50 37.93
CA ARG A 571 -3.42 -14.36 39.16
C ARG A 571 -4.91 -14.19 38.90
N GLY A 572 -5.37 -14.43 37.65
CA GLY A 572 -6.77 -14.34 37.29
C GLY A 572 -7.32 -12.90 37.16
N ARG A 573 -6.46 -11.88 37.18
CA ARG A 573 -6.91 -10.49 36.94
C ARG A 573 -7.16 -10.28 35.46
N VAL A 574 -8.17 -9.46 35.16
CA VAL A 574 -8.54 -9.09 33.81
C VAL A 574 -7.96 -7.72 33.47
N LEU A 575 -7.12 -7.67 32.43
CA LEU A 575 -6.48 -6.44 31.98
C LEU A 575 -7.22 -5.78 30.82
N PRO A 576 -7.12 -4.45 30.68
CA PRO A 576 -7.81 -3.69 29.64
C PRO A 576 -7.33 -4.04 28.24
N ILE A 577 -8.23 -3.88 27.27
CA ILE A 577 -8.00 -4.24 25.87
C ILE A 577 -8.50 -3.12 24.95
N GLY A 578 -8.05 -3.14 23.68
CA GLY A 578 -8.48 -2.22 22.64
C GLY A 578 -9.61 -2.75 21.74
N GLY A 579 -10.17 -1.86 20.90
CA GLY A 579 -11.15 -2.20 19.87
C GLY A 579 -12.52 -2.58 20.42
N LEU A 580 -12.94 -2.00 21.55
CA LEU A 580 -14.20 -2.34 22.20
C LEU A 580 -15.42 -1.98 21.36
N LYS A 581 -15.39 -0.88 20.61
CA LYS A 581 -16.50 -0.52 19.70
C LYS A 581 -16.78 -1.62 18.70
N GLU A 582 -15.74 -2.10 18.04
CA GLU A 582 -15.85 -3.15 17.03
C GLU A 582 -16.28 -4.49 17.65
N LYS A 583 -15.71 -4.82 18.81
CA LYS A 583 -16.02 -6.06 19.54
C LYS A 583 -17.46 -6.09 20.02
N THR A 584 -17.96 -5.01 20.59
CA THR A 584 -19.37 -4.92 21.04
C THR A 584 -20.35 -4.92 19.88
N LEU A 585 -20.00 -4.28 18.75
CA LEU A 585 -20.77 -4.37 17.51
C LEU A 585 -20.86 -5.81 16.99
N ALA A 586 -19.73 -6.55 17.00
CA ALA A 586 -19.72 -7.95 16.59
C ALA A 586 -20.60 -8.81 17.50
N ALA A 587 -20.52 -8.62 18.81
CA ALA A 587 -21.38 -9.31 19.78
C ALA A 587 -22.87 -9.05 19.49
N LYS A 588 -23.26 -7.77 19.28
CA LYS A 588 -24.63 -7.41 18.94
C LYS A 588 -25.11 -8.08 17.66
N ASN A 589 -24.29 -8.04 16.61
CA ASN A 589 -24.64 -8.63 15.31
C ASN A 589 -24.75 -10.17 15.36
N ALA A 590 -23.97 -10.81 16.23
CA ALA A 590 -24.06 -12.25 16.49
C ALA A 590 -25.28 -12.63 17.37
N GLY A 591 -26.03 -11.67 17.88
CA GLY A 591 -27.18 -11.90 18.75
C GLY A 591 -26.80 -12.29 20.19
N ILE A 592 -25.58 -11.95 20.63
CA ILE A 592 -25.15 -12.05 22.01
C ILE A 592 -25.93 -11.04 22.84
N ARG A 593 -26.29 -11.42 24.08
CA ARG A 593 -27.00 -10.54 25.02
C ARG A 593 -26.10 -9.99 26.08
N THR A 594 -25.16 -10.78 26.58
CA THR A 594 -24.28 -10.39 27.69
C THR A 594 -22.84 -10.36 27.21
N VAL A 595 -22.14 -9.26 27.44
CA VAL A 595 -20.73 -9.09 27.06
C VAL A 595 -19.91 -8.78 28.30
N CYS A 596 -18.95 -9.67 28.64
CA CYS A 596 -18.01 -9.44 29.73
C CYS A 596 -16.78 -8.69 29.19
N VAL A 597 -16.48 -7.56 29.82
CA VAL A 597 -15.38 -6.65 29.47
C VAL A 597 -14.54 -6.33 30.71
N PRO A 598 -13.24 -5.97 30.55
CA PRO A 598 -12.44 -5.56 31.70
C PRO A 598 -13.01 -4.32 32.40
N GLY A 599 -13.02 -4.29 33.73
CA GLY A 599 -13.52 -3.16 34.50
C GLY A 599 -12.82 -1.85 34.19
N LYS A 600 -11.51 -1.90 33.90
CA LYS A 600 -10.73 -0.71 33.49
C LYS A 600 -11.12 -0.09 32.13
N ASN A 601 -11.91 -0.79 31.34
CA ASN A 601 -12.45 -0.28 30.08
C ASN A 601 -13.85 0.38 30.21
N GLU A 602 -14.32 0.64 31.44
CA GLU A 602 -15.61 1.30 31.68
C GLU A 602 -15.75 2.61 30.91
N LYS A 603 -14.70 3.44 30.93
CA LYS A 603 -14.68 4.71 30.16
C LYS A 603 -14.89 4.50 28.67
N ASP A 604 -14.24 3.49 28.09
CA ASP A 604 -14.39 3.19 26.67
C ASP A 604 -15.82 2.76 26.32
N ILE A 605 -16.46 2.03 27.23
CA ILE A 605 -17.87 1.62 27.08
C ILE A 605 -18.82 2.83 27.25
N GLU A 606 -18.54 3.74 28.19
CA GLU A 606 -19.34 4.96 28.35
C GLU A 606 -19.38 5.80 27.07
N GLU A 607 -18.28 5.85 26.35
CA GLU A 607 -18.13 6.57 25.09
C GLU A 607 -18.87 5.94 23.90
N LEU A 608 -19.32 4.68 24.01
CA LEU A 608 -20.08 4.03 22.94
C LEU A 608 -21.46 4.67 22.77
N SER A 609 -21.92 4.77 21.53
CA SER A 609 -23.24 5.27 21.22
C SER A 609 -24.36 4.46 21.90
N ALA A 610 -25.47 5.12 22.24
CA ALA A 610 -26.64 4.46 22.83
C ALA A 610 -27.17 3.32 21.94
N GLU A 611 -27.02 3.43 20.63
CA GLU A 611 -27.39 2.39 19.66
C GLU A 611 -26.63 1.10 19.87
N ILE A 612 -25.31 1.16 20.15
CA ILE A 612 -24.49 -0.02 20.38
C ILE A 612 -24.88 -0.68 21.71
N LYS A 613 -25.05 0.13 22.76
CA LYS A 613 -25.40 -0.34 24.11
C LYS A 613 -26.81 -0.92 24.20
N LYS A 614 -27.71 -0.48 23.31
CA LYS A 614 -29.06 -1.02 23.26
C LYS A 614 -29.04 -2.52 22.98
N ASP A 615 -29.75 -3.29 23.76
CA ASP A 615 -29.91 -4.73 23.68
C ASP A 615 -28.64 -5.55 24.12
N LEU A 616 -27.63 -4.90 24.70
CA LEU A 616 -26.47 -5.54 25.28
C LEU A 616 -26.40 -5.28 26.79
N GLU A 617 -26.25 -6.34 27.57
CA GLU A 617 -25.87 -6.29 28.97
C GLU A 617 -24.36 -6.30 29.07
N ILE A 618 -23.76 -5.23 29.56
CA ILE A 618 -22.32 -5.12 29.74
C ILE A 618 -21.97 -5.49 31.19
N VAL A 619 -21.11 -6.48 31.35
CA VAL A 619 -20.60 -6.92 32.66
C VAL A 619 -19.14 -6.53 32.78
N TYR A 620 -18.84 -5.70 33.75
CA TYR A 620 -17.46 -5.30 34.06
C TYR A 620 -16.82 -6.35 34.98
N ALA A 621 -15.64 -6.81 34.61
CA ALA A 621 -14.91 -7.86 35.32
C ALA A 621 -13.48 -7.40 35.66
N ASP A 622 -13.10 -7.47 36.93
CA ASP A 622 -11.74 -7.25 37.38
C ASP A 622 -10.97 -8.57 37.51
N THR A 623 -11.71 -9.66 37.72
CA THR A 623 -11.19 -11.03 37.87
C THR A 623 -11.95 -11.99 36.94
N ILE A 624 -11.33 -13.13 36.68
CA ILE A 624 -12.00 -14.16 35.89
C ILE A 624 -13.20 -14.76 36.64
N GLU A 625 -13.19 -14.78 37.99
CA GLU A 625 -14.35 -15.21 38.75
C GLU A 625 -15.61 -14.38 38.46
N ASP A 626 -15.46 -13.10 38.23
CA ASP A 626 -16.59 -12.23 37.87
C ASP A 626 -17.21 -12.64 36.53
N ILE A 627 -16.35 -13.04 35.58
CA ILE A 627 -16.79 -13.59 34.28
C ILE A 627 -17.48 -14.93 34.46
N LEU A 628 -16.89 -15.85 35.26
CA LEU A 628 -17.42 -17.20 35.45
C LEU A 628 -18.79 -17.22 36.11
N LYS A 629 -19.05 -16.29 37.08
CA LYS A 629 -20.38 -16.13 37.73
C LYS A 629 -21.50 -15.84 36.72
N VAL A 630 -21.18 -15.20 35.61
CA VAL A 630 -22.14 -14.81 34.56
C VAL A 630 -22.14 -15.82 33.41
N ALA A 631 -20.98 -16.32 33.04
CA ALA A 631 -20.80 -17.21 31.90
C ALA A 631 -21.30 -18.62 32.15
N PHE A 632 -21.10 -19.16 33.36
CA PHE A 632 -21.58 -20.50 33.65
C PHE A 632 -23.09 -20.55 33.90
N VAL A 633 -23.72 -21.60 33.39
CA VAL A 633 -25.12 -21.88 33.66
C VAL A 633 -25.28 -22.16 35.18
N LYS A 634 -26.20 -21.44 35.82
CA LYS A 634 -26.55 -21.73 37.25
C LYS A 634 -27.31 -23.03 37.28
N GLU A 635 -26.83 -23.99 38.08
CA GLU A 635 -27.53 -25.25 38.40
C GLU A 635 -28.85 -25.01 39.10
#